data_1c4b5aecda6a21e72531abac92ea3592
#
_entry.id   1c4b5aecda6a21e72531abac92ea3592
#
_cell.length_a   1.000
_cell.length_b   1.000
_cell.length_c   1.000
_cell.angle_alpha   90.00
_cell.angle_beta   90.00
_cell.angle_gamma   90.00
#
_symmetry.space_group_name_H-M   'P 1'
#
loop_
_entity.id
_entity.type
_entity.pdbx_description
1 polymer ?
#
loop_
_entity_poly.entity_id
_entity_poly.type
_entity_poly.pdbx_seq_one_letter_code
_entity_poly.pdbx_strand_id
1 'polypeptide(L)'
;MQGFLRSLFFGVKKIPKPFAPLIEKGVLKEAVRCNKERYFLKEGFDIGKIEWAENKAFFISLAKNYPKDPLIKNLPPSFKTDALILCKIECSKKRPIAFFKAALLNADHTMIAYLAKKNNQIVAIPFKESFKKPILLKHSQRSLLELPRHCVVKIDLKKREISEILGALEDPLIDENLSLSLFDRIKDFSKDCLNLAQHYAQLKASDFKNRINYSHIPFITIDPKDAKDFDDAIFYDQEKRVLFVAVADVSEFVPKHSSLDKEARIRGFSVYFPNSVYPMLPLSLSQGACSLKAFEKRLALVYEIPLDNLENARLFQGVIEVRANCAYEEINHFLSANQSSLDKDLQQSLLGFLEVALRLKKERLKKGFNFNSFENKLYLNKEGRIEKIETQKESDAHTLIEEAMLLANQSSANLLDKHFHNKGIYRTHKEPSLEQQKRLYGKLFDYEIMRPKNMGFFPFLEHALKIAKEKKLEREVSRLIIKSQNLALYSPMQESHFGLGFASYTHFTSPIRRYSDLALHRLLKELLFHQAKGCSYLLEETPELCAELNALQKKTALIERDFVKRKFARLALELLEKEFLGVVLEVKDGVVVGLKEWVGLKVLVKTNKVFKPLEKVCVKITHADLVLGQVWGEITERIKEHVS
;
A
#
# COMPACT_ATOMS: atom_id res chain seq x y z
N MET A 1 -5.17 18.71 13.30
CA MET A 1 -5.55 19.86 12.44
C MET A 1 -6.68 19.52 11.46
N GLN A 2 -6.56 18.46 10.66
CA GLN A 2 -7.63 18.10 9.68
C GLN A 2 -8.98 17.85 10.32
N GLY A 3 -9.04 17.13 11.45
CA GLY A 3 -10.29 16.89 12.19
C GLY A 3 -10.99 18.18 12.64
N PHE A 4 -10.22 19.14 13.17
CA PHE A 4 -10.78 20.45 13.51
C PHE A 4 -11.29 21.21 12.26
N LEU A 5 -10.50 21.25 11.18
CA LEU A 5 -10.88 21.91 9.94
C LEU A 5 -12.13 21.26 9.32
N ARG A 6 -12.25 19.94 9.39
CA ARG A 6 -13.44 19.20 8.96
C ARG A 6 -14.66 19.54 9.82
N SER A 7 -14.48 19.69 11.13
CA SER A 7 -15.58 20.02 12.04
C SER A 7 -16.18 21.41 11.81
N LEU A 8 -15.45 22.34 11.17
CA LEU A 8 -15.98 23.65 10.78
C LEU A 8 -17.14 23.58 9.77
N PHE A 9 -17.27 22.48 9.02
CA PHE A 9 -18.43 22.27 8.13
C PHE A 9 -19.73 21.99 8.91
N PHE A 10 -19.60 21.39 10.09
CA PHE A 10 -20.73 20.95 10.92
C PHE A 10 -21.00 21.87 12.13
N GLY A 11 -20.13 22.84 12.34
CA GLY A 11 -20.19 23.81 13.43
C GLY A 11 -19.53 23.40 14.72
N VAL A 12 -18.55 24.16 15.16
CA VAL A 12 -17.72 23.94 16.37
C VAL A 12 -18.10 24.92 17.47
N LYS A 13 -18.42 24.40 18.67
CA LYS A 13 -18.74 25.26 19.84
C LYS A 13 -17.51 26.00 20.39
N LYS A 14 -16.33 25.39 20.32
CA LYS A 14 -15.09 25.94 20.87
C LYS A 14 -13.95 25.77 19.89
N ILE A 15 -13.23 26.85 19.64
CA ILE A 15 -12.00 26.82 18.84
C ILE A 15 -10.84 26.38 19.74
N PRO A 16 -10.12 25.31 19.43
CA PRO A 16 -8.94 24.92 20.19
C PRO A 16 -7.89 26.03 20.14
N LYS A 17 -7.20 26.31 21.27
CA LYS A 17 -6.19 27.37 21.40
C LYS A 17 -5.17 27.46 20.24
N PRO A 18 -4.63 26.36 19.71
CA PRO A 18 -3.68 26.42 18.59
C PRO A 18 -4.26 27.00 17.28
N PHE A 19 -5.60 26.99 17.12
CA PHE A 19 -6.28 27.41 15.89
C PHE A 19 -6.96 28.80 16.00
N ALA A 20 -7.05 29.35 17.20
CA ALA A 20 -7.63 30.68 17.41
C ALA A 20 -6.97 31.76 16.54
N PRO A 21 -5.62 31.84 16.43
CA PRO A 21 -4.99 32.85 15.57
C PRO A 21 -5.32 32.72 14.08
N LEU A 22 -5.61 31.51 13.58
CA LEU A 22 -6.00 31.30 12.17
C LEU A 22 -7.38 31.88 11.85
N ILE A 23 -8.28 31.92 12.83
CA ILE A 23 -9.65 32.43 12.68
C ILE A 23 -9.71 33.91 13.01
N GLU A 24 -9.11 34.37 14.10
CA GLU A 24 -9.22 35.75 14.58
C GLU A 24 -8.42 36.75 13.73
N LYS A 25 -7.20 36.40 13.36
CA LYS A 25 -6.27 37.32 12.65
C LYS A 25 -5.68 36.68 11.37
N GLY A 26 -6.02 35.42 11.09
CA GLY A 26 -5.37 34.62 10.05
C GLY A 26 -6.23 34.34 8.82
N VAL A 27 -5.79 33.38 8.05
CA VAL A 27 -6.30 33.01 6.74
C VAL A 27 -7.77 32.53 6.72
N LEU A 28 -8.31 32.10 7.87
CA LEU A 28 -9.70 31.67 8.01
C LEU A 28 -10.67 32.79 8.42
N LYS A 29 -10.20 33.99 8.72
CA LYS A 29 -11.02 35.12 9.17
C LYS A 29 -12.18 35.44 8.22
N GLU A 30 -11.92 35.43 6.92
CA GLU A 30 -12.94 35.73 5.90
C GLU A 30 -13.88 34.55 5.63
N ALA A 31 -13.40 33.32 5.84
CA ALA A 31 -14.09 32.10 5.47
C ALA A 31 -14.95 31.49 6.59
N VAL A 32 -14.79 31.94 7.85
CA VAL A 32 -15.52 31.41 9.01
C VAL A 32 -16.53 32.44 9.51
N ARG A 33 -17.73 31.98 9.89
CA ARG A 33 -18.75 32.77 10.58
C ARG A 33 -19.11 32.15 11.93
N CYS A 34 -19.46 32.98 12.90
CA CYS A 34 -20.01 32.54 14.17
C CYS A 34 -21.55 32.75 14.14
N ASN A 35 -22.27 31.69 14.50
CA ASN A 35 -23.73 31.73 14.63
C ASN A 35 -24.14 30.91 15.87
N LYS A 36 -24.88 31.51 16.81
CA LYS A 36 -25.35 30.89 18.07
C LYS A 36 -24.22 30.10 18.78
N GLU A 37 -23.12 30.80 19.07
CA GLU A 37 -21.92 30.25 19.75
C GLU A 37 -21.18 29.10 19.02
N ARG A 38 -21.52 28.90 17.73
CA ARG A 38 -20.80 27.92 16.89
C ARG A 38 -20.13 28.61 15.70
N TYR A 39 -18.94 28.12 15.38
CA TYR A 39 -18.16 28.58 14.23
C TYR A 39 -18.37 27.65 13.04
N PHE A 40 -18.75 28.20 11.89
CA PHE A 40 -19.04 27.49 10.64
C PHE A 40 -18.20 28.05 9.50
N LEU A 41 -17.89 27.20 8.53
CA LEU A 41 -17.38 27.65 7.25
C LEU A 41 -18.50 28.37 6.47
N LYS A 42 -18.20 29.55 5.91
CA LYS A 42 -19.16 30.33 5.13
C LYS A 42 -19.50 29.58 3.82
N GLU A 43 -20.70 29.81 3.32
CA GLU A 43 -21.15 29.31 2.03
C GLU A 43 -20.20 29.79 0.90
N GLY A 44 -19.94 28.90 -0.07
CA GLY A 44 -18.99 29.16 -1.15
C GLY A 44 -17.51 28.94 -0.80
N PHE A 45 -17.17 28.74 0.48
CA PHE A 45 -15.82 28.32 0.87
C PHE A 45 -15.77 26.83 1.13
N ASP A 46 -14.59 26.23 0.87
CA ASP A 46 -14.33 24.83 1.13
C ASP A 46 -12.88 24.63 1.53
N ILE A 47 -12.64 23.60 2.35
CA ILE A 47 -11.30 23.20 2.81
C ILE A 47 -11.03 21.80 2.28
N GLY A 48 -9.90 21.62 1.64
CA GLY A 48 -9.55 20.35 1.02
C GLY A 48 -8.07 20.20 0.77
N LYS A 49 -7.75 19.10 0.14
CA LYS A 49 -6.40 18.73 -0.28
C LYS A 49 -6.21 18.99 -1.77
N ILE A 50 -4.95 19.14 -2.16
CA ILE A 50 -4.55 19.19 -3.56
C ILE A 50 -4.23 17.79 -4.05
N GLU A 51 -4.83 17.38 -5.16
CA GLU A 51 -4.42 16.21 -5.92
C GLU A 51 -3.96 16.63 -7.32
N TRP A 52 -2.77 16.18 -7.73
CA TRP A 52 -2.23 16.45 -9.06
C TRP A 52 -2.48 15.25 -9.99
N ALA A 53 -3.12 15.50 -11.14
CA ALA A 53 -3.29 14.53 -12.20
C ALA A 53 -3.09 15.22 -13.56
N GLU A 54 -2.32 14.63 -14.46
CA GLU A 54 -2.08 15.14 -15.82
C GLU A 54 -1.72 16.63 -15.89
N ASN A 55 -0.81 17.08 -15.01
CA ASN A 55 -0.38 18.47 -14.88
C ASN A 55 -1.47 19.48 -14.45
N LYS A 56 -2.61 18.99 -13.92
CA LYS A 56 -3.70 19.82 -13.39
C LYS A 56 -3.85 19.55 -11.90
N ALA A 57 -4.11 20.60 -11.13
CA ALA A 57 -4.40 20.49 -9.72
C ALA A 57 -5.90 20.37 -9.49
N PHE A 58 -6.30 19.36 -8.76
CA PHE A 58 -7.68 19.12 -8.36
C PHE A 58 -7.85 19.31 -6.86
N PHE A 59 -9.02 19.78 -6.47
CA PHE A 59 -9.37 20.04 -5.09
C PHE A 59 -10.20 18.88 -4.54
N ILE A 60 -9.69 18.21 -3.53
CA ILE A 60 -10.37 17.13 -2.82
C ILE A 60 -10.88 17.67 -1.49
N SER A 61 -12.17 17.89 -1.38
CA SER A 61 -12.78 18.43 -0.16
C SER A 61 -12.64 17.47 1.02
N LEU A 62 -12.46 18.01 2.24
CA LEU A 62 -12.44 17.22 3.47
C LEU A 62 -13.83 16.70 3.88
N ALA A 63 -14.91 17.29 3.38
CA ALA A 63 -16.27 16.98 3.85
C ALA A 63 -17.32 16.84 2.74
N LYS A 64 -17.09 17.39 1.55
CA LYS A 64 -18.08 17.40 0.46
C LYS A 64 -17.65 16.46 -0.66
N ASN A 65 -18.58 15.69 -1.19
CA ASN A 65 -18.38 14.91 -2.40
C ASN A 65 -18.87 15.70 -3.60
N TYR A 66 -17.97 16.12 -4.47
CA TYR A 66 -18.31 16.73 -5.73
C TYR A 66 -18.49 15.65 -6.81
N PRO A 67 -19.45 15.78 -7.74
CA PRO A 67 -19.62 14.82 -8.85
C PRO A 67 -18.37 14.69 -9.73
N LYS A 68 -17.61 15.79 -9.82
CA LYS A 68 -16.25 15.85 -10.40
C LYS A 68 -15.40 16.75 -9.52
N ASP A 69 -14.21 16.32 -9.18
CA ASP A 69 -13.31 17.12 -8.35
C ASP A 69 -13.05 18.49 -8.98
N PRO A 70 -13.22 19.60 -8.24
CA PRO A 70 -13.01 20.94 -8.75
C PRO A 70 -11.58 21.15 -9.27
N LEU A 71 -11.43 21.79 -10.42
CA LEU A 71 -10.13 22.20 -10.93
C LEU A 71 -9.64 23.43 -10.13
N ILE A 72 -8.42 23.38 -9.59
CA ILE A 72 -7.87 24.50 -8.83
C ILE A 72 -7.29 25.55 -9.78
N LYS A 73 -7.71 26.80 -9.60
CA LYS A 73 -7.15 27.99 -10.26
C LYS A 73 -6.39 28.86 -9.26
N ASN A 74 -5.45 29.63 -9.76
CA ASN A 74 -4.60 30.56 -8.98
C ASN A 74 -3.77 29.88 -7.90
N LEU A 75 -3.51 28.57 -8.07
CA LEU A 75 -2.63 27.83 -7.15
C LEU A 75 -1.16 28.21 -7.42
N PRO A 76 -0.42 28.67 -6.40
CA PRO A 76 1.02 28.87 -6.55
C PRO A 76 1.72 27.55 -6.91
N PRO A 77 2.73 27.57 -7.77
CA PRO A 77 3.38 26.35 -8.28
C PRO A 77 4.14 25.53 -7.21
N SER A 78 4.32 26.07 -6.01
CA SER A 78 5.07 25.42 -4.92
C SER A 78 4.27 24.38 -4.12
N PHE A 79 2.96 24.22 -4.41
CA PHE A 79 2.13 23.31 -3.62
C PHE A 79 2.24 21.87 -4.08
N LYS A 80 2.38 20.96 -3.12
CA LYS A 80 2.42 19.51 -3.32
C LYS A 80 1.02 18.89 -3.22
N THR A 81 0.89 17.67 -3.68
CA THR A 81 -0.24 16.78 -3.36
C THR A 81 -0.41 16.71 -1.83
N ASP A 82 -1.67 16.62 -1.38
CA ASP A 82 -2.07 16.57 0.04
C ASP A 82 -1.87 17.87 0.85
N ALA A 83 -1.35 18.95 0.27
CA ALA A 83 -1.37 20.25 0.98
C ALA A 83 -2.80 20.67 1.29
N LEU A 84 -3.06 21.07 2.55
CA LEU A 84 -4.37 21.57 2.97
C LEU A 84 -4.52 23.03 2.59
N ILE A 85 -5.57 23.32 1.84
CA ILE A 85 -5.86 24.66 1.33
C ILE A 85 -7.31 25.06 1.57
N LEU A 86 -7.50 26.35 1.70
CA LEU A 86 -8.81 27.00 1.64
C LEU A 86 -9.05 27.47 0.21
N CYS A 87 -10.20 27.10 -0.34
CA CYS A 87 -10.64 27.55 -1.65
C CYS A 87 -12.03 28.21 -1.59
N LYS A 88 -12.29 29.13 -2.52
CA LYS A 88 -13.65 29.54 -2.88
C LYS A 88 -14.11 28.68 -4.05
N ILE A 89 -15.26 28.03 -3.90
CA ILE A 89 -15.79 27.13 -4.91
C ILE A 89 -16.87 27.86 -5.72
N GLU A 90 -16.73 27.82 -7.04
CA GLU A 90 -17.75 28.28 -7.98
C GLU A 90 -18.31 27.08 -8.74
N CYS A 91 -19.61 26.85 -8.57
CA CYS A 91 -20.30 25.75 -9.26
C CYS A 91 -20.60 26.16 -10.70
N SER A 92 -20.09 25.40 -11.66
CA SER A 92 -20.46 25.54 -13.07
C SER A 92 -21.19 24.28 -13.56
N LYS A 93 -22.01 24.42 -14.63
CA LYS A 93 -22.78 23.28 -15.20
C LYS A 93 -21.89 22.13 -15.72
N LYS A 94 -20.63 22.39 -16.05
CA LYS A 94 -19.71 21.39 -16.61
C LYS A 94 -18.77 20.75 -15.55
N ARG A 95 -18.19 21.57 -14.69
CA ARG A 95 -17.30 21.16 -13.60
C ARG A 95 -17.14 22.30 -12.60
N PRO A 96 -17.18 22.05 -11.28
CA PRO A 96 -16.88 23.08 -10.29
C PRO A 96 -15.42 23.53 -10.39
N ILE A 97 -15.17 24.80 -10.06
CA ILE A 97 -13.84 25.42 -10.06
C ILE A 97 -13.51 25.85 -8.64
N ALA A 98 -12.33 25.50 -8.16
CA ALA A 98 -11.81 25.90 -6.87
C ALA A 98 -10.78 27.02 -7.03
N PHE A 99 -11.07 28.21 -6.52
CA PHE A 99 -10.13 29.32 -6.50
C PHE A 99 -9.33 29.29 -5.20
N PHE A 100 -8.02 29.07 -5.33
CA PHE A 100 -7.11 29.09 -4.19
C PHE A 100 -7.19 30.43 -3.43
N LYS A 101 -7.33 30.36 -2.11
CA LYS A 101 -7.34 31.53 -1.21
C LYS A 101 -6.17 31.53 -0.25
N ALA A 102 -5.92 30.41 0.42
CA ALA A 102 -4.85 30.33 1.38
C ALA A 102 -4.38 28.88 1.64
N ALA A 103 -3.14 28.73 2.06
CA ALA A 103 -2.63 27.50 2.63
C ALA A 103 -2.98 27.43 4.13
N LEU A 104 -3.52 26.31 4.58
CA LEU A 104 -3.90 26.07 5.97
C LEU A 104 -2.86 25.25 6.74
N LEU A 105 -2.14 24.40 6.04
CA LEU A 105 -0.92 23.76 6.52
C LEU A 105 0.25 24.26 5.71
N ASN A 106 1.39 24.46 6.37
CA ASN A 106 2.62 24.80 5.68
C ASN A 106 2.80 23.79 4.53
N ALA A 107 2.65 24.29 3.30
CA ALA A 107 3.16 23.58 2.16
C ALA A 107 4.62 23.31 2.50
N ASP A 108 5.00 22.03 2.46
CA ASP A 108 6.40 21.67 2.61
C ASP A 108 7.14 22.37 1.46
N HIS A 109 7.87 23.44 1.80
CA HIS A 109 8.52 24.28 0.80
C HIS A 109 9.73 23.57 0.19
N THR A 110 9.81 22.26 0.32
CA THR A 110 10.91 21.47 -0.21
C THR A 110 10.53 20.78 -1.52
N MET A 111 11.51 20.58 -2.38
CA MET A 111 11.34 19.92 -3.67
C MET A 111 12.56 19.07 -4.00
N ILE A 112 12.32 17.90 -4.60
CA ILE A 112 13.40 17.06 -5.13
C ILE A 112 13.70 17.49 -6.56
N ALA A 113 14.98 17.75 -6.82
CA ALA A 113 15.49 18.17 -8.12
C ALA A 113 16.87 17.55 -8.37
N TYR A 114 17.30 17.53 -9.62
CA TYR A 114 18.68 17.20 -9.97
C TYR A 114 19.38 18.43 -10.52
N LEU A 115 20.69 18.53 -10.31
CA LEU A 115 21.51 19.62 -10.81
C LEU A 115 21.91 19.36 -12.26
N ALA A 116 21.74 20.35 -13.12
CA ALA A 116 22.18 20.28 -14.51
C ALA A 116 22.72 21.62 -14.99
N LYS A 117 23.67 21.58 -15.92
CA LYS A 117 24.22 22.78 -16.56
C LYS A 117 23.26 23.26 -17.65
N LYS A 118 22.79 24.51 -17.55
CA LYS A 118 21.97 25.18 -18.55
C LYS A 118 22.48 26.60 -18.74
N ASN A 119 22.70 27.02 -19.98
CA ASN A 119 23.23 28.38 -20.31
C ASN A 119 24.46 28.74 -19.43
N ASN A 120 25.40 27.84 -19.36
CA ASN A 120 26.66 27.97 -18.57
C ASN A 120 26.50 28.12 -17.05
N GLN A 121 25.28 27.93 -16.51
CA GLN A 121 24.99 27.94 -15.08
C GLN A 121 24.46 26.58 -14.61
N ILE A 122 24.77 26.19 -13.38
CA ILE A 122 24.16 25.03 -12.75
C ILE A 122 22.83 25.48 -12.14
N VAL A 123 21.78 24.79 -12.54
CA VAL A 123 20.42 24.99 -12.08
C VAL A 123 19.83 23.68 -11.57
N ALA A 124 18.85 23.77 -10.70
CA ALA A 124 18.12 22.61 -10.23
C ALA A 124 16.88 22.37 -11.12
N ILE A 125 16.77 21.15 -11.64
CA ILE A 125 15.65 20.72 -12.48
C ILE A 125 14.76 19.81 -11.65
N PRO A 126 13.48 20.18 -11.40
CA PRO A 126 12.55 19.37 -10.62
C PRO A 126 12.25 18.01 -11.24
N PHE A 127 12.09 16.97 -10.43
CA PHE A 127 11.64 15.64 -10.86
C PHE A 127 10.17 15.61 -11.31
N LYS A 128 9.34 16.53 -10.81
CA LYS A 128 7.92 16.58 -11.18
C LYS A 128 7.76 17.37 -12.49
N GLU A 129 7.12 16.73 -13.47
CA GLU A 129 6.80 17.35 -14.78
C GLU A 129 5.96 18.64 -14.69
N SER A 130 5.18 18.80 -13.59
CA SER A 130 4.41 20.02 -13.35
C SER A 130 5.25 21.27 -13.13
N PHE A 131 6.56 21.13 -12.86
CA PHE A 131 7.51 22.20 -12.64
C PHE A 131 8.58 22.20 -13.74
N LYS A 132 8.22 22.67 -14.93
CA LYS A 132 9.15 22.68 -16.07
C LYS A 132 10.25 23.74 -16.02
N LYS A 133 10.18 24.70 -15.08
CA LYS A 133 11.16 25.79 -15.00
C LYS A 133 12.33 25.42 -14.11
N PRO A 134 13.58 25.49 -14.59
CA PRO A 134 14.76 25.34 -13.76
C PRO A 134 14.78 26.37 -12.62
N ILE A 135 15.28 25.97 -11.47
CA ILE A 135 15.39 26.80 -10.27
C ILE A 135 16.84 27.24 -10.12
N LEU A 136 17.08 28.55 -10.10
CA LEU A 136 18.39 29.11 -9.76
C LEU A 136 18.57 29.08 -8.24
N LEU A 137 19.62 28.42 -7.79
CA LEU A 137 19.98 28.31 -6.38
C LEU A 137 20.79 29.52 -5.91
N LYS A 138 20.74 29.81 -4.62
CA LYS A 138 21.55 30.89 -4.01
C LYS A 138 23.01 30.48 -3.73
N HIS A 139 23.35 29.21 -3.94
CA HIS A 139 24.72 28.73 -3.80
C HIS A 139 25.65 29.30 -4.89
N SER A 140 26.93 29.45 -4.58
CA SER A 140 27.91 29.86 -5.59
C SER A 140 28.04 28.79 -6.68
N GLN A 141 28.22 29.23 -7.92
CA GLN A 141 28.40 28.29 -9.03
C GLN A 141 29.62 27.37 -8.83
N ARG A 142 30.68 27.89 -8.19
CA ARG A 142 31.87 27.11 -7.85
C ARG A 142 31.53 25.95 -6.91
N SER A 143 30.79 26.20 -5.82
CA SER A 143 30.38 25.15 -4.89
C SER A 143 29.44 24.12 -5.54
N LEU A 144 28.59 24.54 -6.47
CA LEU A 144 27.71 23.62 -7.20
C LEU A 144 28.47 22.75 -8.21
N LEU A 145 29.61 23.24 -8.74
CA LEU A 145 30.47 22.48 -9.66
C LEU A 145 31.26 21.37 -8.95
N GLU A 146 31.45 21.46 -7.64
CA GLU A 146 32.10 20.43 -6.82
C GLU A 146 31.19 19.21 -6.57
N LEU A 147 29.87 19.37 -6.78
CA LEU A 147 28.91 18.27 -6.65
C LEU A 147 28.96 17.32 -7.85
N PRO A 148 28.65 16.04 -7.68
CA PRO A 148 28.57 15.10 -8.78
C PRO A 148 27.66 15.60 -9.90
N ARG A 149 27.96 15.22 -11.13
CA ARG A 149 27.08 15.49 -12.27
C ARG A 149 25.68 14.90 -12.00
N HIS A 150 24.62 15.62 -12.36
CA HIS A 150 23.23 15.27 -12.06
C HIS A 150 22.98 14.91 -10.59
N CYS A 151 23.67 15.61 -9.67
CA CYS A 151 23.45 15.42 -8.24
C CYS A 151 21.98 15.65 -7.89
N VAL A 152 21.37 14.69 -7.23
CA VAL A 152 19.99 14.78 -6.77
C VAL A 152 19.96 15.43 -5.40
N VAL A 153 19.15 16.47 -5.27
CA VAL A 153 19.09 17.33 -4.09
C VAL A 153 17.65 17.60 -3.65
N LYS A 154 17.46 17.79 -2.38
CA LYS A 154 16.25 18.37 -1.79
C LYS A 154 16.47 19.86 -1.59
N ILE A 155 15.58 20.69 -2.09
CA ILE A 155 15.71 22.14 -2.12
C ILE A 155 14.66 22.77 -1.22
N ASP A 156 15.05 23.71 -0.37
CA ASP A 156 14.13 24.66 0.25
C ASP A 156 13.77 25.75 -0.78
N LEU A 157 12.53 25.76 -1.24
CA LEU A 157 12.06 26.69 -2.28
C LEU A 157 11.98 28.14 -1.82
N LYS A 158 11.81 28.40 -0.52
CA LYS A 158 11.79 29.77 0.03
C LYS A 158 13.18 30.35 0.06
N LYS A 159 14.13 29.58 0.57
CA LYS A 159 15.53 29.98 0.67
C LYS A 159 16.25 29.86 -0.67
N ARG A 160 15.79 28.98 -1.58
CA ARG A 160 16.46 28.53 -2.80
C ARG A 160 17.82 27.90 -2.50
N GLU A 161 17.89 27.12 -1.42
CA GLU A 161 19.09 26.46 -0.93
C GLU A 161 18.91 24.93 -0.92
N ILE A 162 20.00 24.21 -1.06
CA ILE A 162 20.03 22.76 -0.90
C ILE A 162 19.90 22.46 0.58
N SER A 163 18.88 21.71 0.95
CA SER A 163 18.65 21.24 2.33
C SER A 163 19.18 19.83 2.57
N GLU A 164 19.29 19.00 1.52
CA GLU A 164 19.78 17.63 1.61
C GLU A 164 20.36 17.22 0.24
N ILE A 165 21.46 16.46 0.25
CA ILE A 165 22.04 15.83 -0.93
C ILE A 165 21.67 14.35 -0.88
N LEU A 166 21.00 13.84 -1.92
CA LEU A 166 20.56 12.44 -1.99
C LEU A 166 21.58 11.53 -2.66
N GLY A 167 22.42 12.05 -3.56
CA GLY A 167 23.44 11.32 -4.31
C GLY A 167 23.45 11.68 -5.81
N ALA A 168 24.21 10.94 -6.62
CA ALA A 168 24.24 11.12 -8.07
C ALA A 168 23.11 10.32 -8.75
N LEU A 169 22.44 10.91 -9.76
CA LEU A 169 21.33 10.25 -10.46
C LEU A 169 21.77 8.94 -11.15
N GLU A 170 23.02 8.88 -11.58
CA GLU A 170 23.61 7.72 -12.24
C GLU A 170 23.88 6.54 -11.28
N ASP A 171 23.98 6.81 -9.97
CA ASP A 171 24.21 5.77 -8.97
C ASP A 171 22.91 4.98 -8.68
N PRO A 172 22.85 3.65 -8.94
CA PRO A 172 21.67 2.85 -8.65
C PRO A 172 21.28 2.77 -7.17
N LEU A 173 22.21 3.03 -6.26
CA LEU A 173 21.97 2.93 -4.82
C LEU A 173 21.10 4.07 -4.30
N ILE A 174 20.95 5.18 -5.04
CA ILE A 174 20.09 6.28 -4.59
C ILE A 174 18.60 6.00 -4.76
N ASP A 175 18.20 5.00 -5.56
CA ASP A 175 16.80 4.82 -5.98
C ASP A 175 15.85 4.66 -4.80
N GLU A 176 16.25 3.96 -3.74
CA GLU A 176 15.45 3.83 -2.51
C GLU A 176 15.22 5.20 -1.87
N ASN A 177 16.33 5.90 -1.61
CA ASN A 177 16.29 7.22 -0.99
C ASN A 177 15.51 8.23 -1.84
N LEU A 178 15.68 8.18 -3.14
CA LEU A 178 14.97 9.03 -4.10
C LEU A 178 13.47 8.74 -4.09
N SER A 179 13.06 7.46 -4.18
CA SER A 179 11.64 7.07 -4.16
C SER A 179 10.97 7.46 -2.85
N LEU A 180 11.64 7.26 -1.70
CA LEU A 180 11.13 7.69 -0.40
C LEU A 180 10.96 9.22 -0.35
N SER A 181 11.97 9.97 -0.80
CA SER A 181 11.99 11.44 -0.76
C SER A 181 10.97 12.07 -1.70
N LEU A 182 10.75 11.51 -2.89
CA LEU A 182 9.74 11.98 -3.85
C LEU A 182 8.31 11.92 -3.30
N PHE A 183 8.05 11.01 -2.38
CA PHE A 183 6.76 10.83 -1.74
C PHE A 183 6.77 11.25 -0.26
N ASP A 184 7.75 12.03 0.19
CA ASP A 184 7.84 12.56 1.56
C ASP A 184 7.70 11.46 2.64
N ARG A 185 8.32 10.30 2.43
CA ARG A 185 8.39 9.24 3.44
C ARG A 185 9.48 9.56 4.43
N ILE A 186 9.11 9.64 5.71
CA ILE A 186 10.07 9.82 6.81
C ILE A 186 10.90 8.54 6.94
N LYS A 187 12.22 8.64 6.83
CA LYS A 187 13.16 7.51 6.91
C LYS A 187 13.51 7.17 8.35
N ASP A 188 13.98 8.17 9.08
CA ASP A 188 14.49 8.00 10.43
C ASP A 188 13.40 8.17 11.49
N PHE A 189 13.57 7.52 12.62
CA PHE A 189 12.73 7.71 13.79
C PHE A 189 13.31 8.84 14.67
N SER A 190 12.45 9.58 15.36
CA SER A 190 12.89 10.55 16.34
C SER A 190 13.61 9.89 17.51
N LYS A 191 14.47 10.65 18.19
CA LYS A 191 15.17 10.16 19.40
C LYS A 191 14.20 9.69 20.47
N ASP A 192 13.11 10.42 20.70
CA ASP A 192 12.07 10.04 21.67
C ASP A 192 11.40 8.71 21.31
N CYS A 193 11.13 8.50 20.02
CA CYS A 193 10.58 7.25 19.53
C CYS A 193 11.57 6.09 19.72
N LEU A 194 12.86 6.29 19.40
CA LEU A 194 13.89 5.26 19.57
C LEU A 194 14.14 4.91 21.04
N ASN A 195 14.20 5.93 21.92
CA ASN A 195 14.39 5.73 23.35
C ASN A 195 13.22 4.93 23.96
N LEU A 196 11.99 5.29 23.56
CA LEU A 196 10.80 4.60 24.04
C LEU A 196 10.73 3.15 23.50
N ALA A 197 11.10 2.94 22.23
CA ALA A 197 11.20 1.61 21.65
C ALA A 197 12.23 0.73 22.38
N GLN A 198 13.39 1.30 22.73
CA GLN A 198 14.42 0.58 23.48
C GLN A 198 13.92 0.19 24.88
N HIS A 199 13.19 1.07 25.57
CA HIS A 199 12.58 0.78 26.86
C HIS A 199 11.61 -0.41 26.77
N TYR A 200 10.65 -0.34 25.83
CA TYR A 200 9.67 -1.41 25.66
C TYR A 200 10.31 -2.72 25.17
N ALA A 201 11.37 -2.67 24.37
CA ALA A 201 12.07 -3.85 23.90
C ALA A 201 12.77 -4.66 25.01
N GLN A 202 12.98 -4.07 26.18
CA GLN A 202 13.57 -4.73 27.35
C GLN A 202 12.52 -5.53 28.17
N LEU A 203 11.24 -5.26 27.98
CA LEU A 203 10.18 -5.95 28.69
C LEU A 203 10.07 -7.40 28.23
N LYS A 204 9.89 -8.29 29.21
CA LYS A 204 9.72 -9.73 28.97
C LYS A 204 8.25 -10.12 29.06
N ALA A 205 7.89 -11.25 28.49
CA ALA A 205 6.52 -11.77 28.58
C ALA A 205 6.05 -11.97 30.03
N SER A 206 6.97 -12.24 30.96
CA SER A 206 6.70 -12.35 32.40
C SER A 206 6.25 -11.07 33.09
N ASP A 207 6.54 -9.90 32.49
CA ASP A 207 6.20 -8.60 33.08
C ASP A 207 4.72 -8.27 32.86
N PHE A 208 4.04 -9.02 31.99
CA PHE A 208 2.64 -8.84 31.64
C PHE A 208 1.77 -9.89 32.32
N LYS A 209 0.88 -9.43 33.20
CA LYS A 209 -0.02 -10.29 33.97
C LYS A 209 -1.32 -10.63 33.20
N ASN A 210 -2.07 -11.60 33.70
CA ASN A 210 -3.39 -11.98 33.19
C ASN A 210 -3.42 -12.47 31.74
N ARG A 211 -2.37 -13.20 31.31
CA ARG A 211 -2.30 -13.82 30.01
C ARG A 211 -2.35 -15.33 30.10
N ILE A 212 -3.04 -15.96 29.16
CA ILE A 212 -3.09 -17.43 29.08
C ILE A 212 -1.74 -17.92 28.55
N ASN A 213 -1.23 -18.96 29.21
CA ASN A 213 0.01 -19.59 28.76
C ASN A 213 -0.26 -20.62 27.67
N TYR A 214 0.08 -20.28 26.42
CA TYR A 214 0.00 -21.13 25.23
C TYR A 214 1.38 -21.69 24.81
N SER A 215 2.43 -21.61 25.66
CA SER A 215 3.77 -22.12 25.33
C SER A 215 3.81 -23.63 25.09
N HIS A 216 2.79 -24.36 25.51
CA HIS A 216 2.64 -25.80 25.29
C HIS A 216 2.14 -26.12 23.86
N ILE A 217 1.54 -25.15 23.16
CA ILE A 217 1.08 -25.32 21.79
C ILE A 217 2.27 -25.07 20.85
N PRO A 218 2.60 -26.02 19.95
CA PRO A 218 3.76 -25.93 19.10
C PRO A 218 3.50 -25.06 17.87
N PHE A 219 3.43 -23.75 18.09
CA PHE A 219 3.26 -22.77 17.01
C PHE A 219 4.44 -22.76 16.04
N ILE A 220 4.16 -22.45 14.77
CA ILE A 220 5.13 -22.28 13.69
C ILE A 220 4.79 -21.02 12.88
N THR A 221 5.80 -20.26 12.47
CA THR A 221 5.65 -19.20 11.48
C THR A 221 6.08 -19.70 10.11
N ILE A 222 5.47 -19.18 9.02
CA ILE A 222 5.82 -19.52 7.64
C ILE A 222 5.89 -18.23 6.84
N ASP A 223 7.09 -17.79 6.50
CA ASP A 223 7.39 -16.47 5.95
C ASP A 223 8.40 -16.56 4.80
N PRO A 224 8.69 -15.44 4.10
CA PRO A 224 9.85 -15.38 3.21
C PRO A 224 11.16 -15.67 3.95
N LYS A 225 12.11 -16.34 3.31
CA LYS A 225 13.40 -16.76 3.92
C LYS A 225 14.15 -15.62 4.64
N ASP A 226 14.03 -14.39 4.13
CA ASP A 226 14.74 -13.22 4.66
C ASP A 226 13.92 -12.44 5.69
N ALA A 227 12.71 -12.90 6.06
CA ALA A 227 11.83 -12.25 7.04
C ALA A 227 12.49 -12.25 8.43
N LYS A 228 12.27 -11.14 9.17
CA LYS A 228 12.73 -10.96 10.55
C LYS A 228 11.62 -10.43 11.46
N ASP A 229 10.53 -9.99 10.88
CA ASP A 229 9.35 -9.40 11.50
C ASP A 229 8.16 -10.37 11.40
N PHE A 230 8.23 -11.46 12.18
CA PHE A 230 7.21 -12.50 12.20
C PHE A 230 5.96 -11.99 12.93
N ASP A 231 4.93 -11.64 12.17
CA ASP A 231 3.66 -11.10 12.67
C ASP A 231 2.75 -12.20 13.25
N ASP A 232 2.73 -13.39 12.64
CA ASP A 232 1.76 -14.43 12.90
C ASP A 232 2.38 -15.83 12.96
N ALA A 233 1.72 -16.70 13.73
CA ALA A 233 2.07 -18.11 13.86
C ALA A 233 0.80 -18.96 13.95
N ILE A 234 0.86 -20.19 13.45
CA ILE A 234 -0.27 -21.11 13.40
C ILE A 234 0.03 -22.45 14.04
N PHE A 235 -1.02 -23.12 14.50
CA PHE A 235 -1.05 -24.53 14.85
C PHE A 235 -2.46 -25.08 14.66
N TYR A 236 -2.60 -26.22 14.03
CA TYR A 236 -3.88 -26.92 13.88
C TYR A 236 -3.89 -28.20 14.74
N ASP A 237 -4.79 -28.21 15.72
CA ASP A 237 -5.10 -29.41 16.51
C ASP A 237 -6.11 -30.25 15.72
N GLN A 238 -5.63 -31.33 15.11
CA GLN A 238 -6.45 -32.17 14.26
C GLN A 238 -7.50 -32.96 15.05
N GLU A 239 -7.19 -33.36 16.30
CA GLU A 239 -8.12 -34.13 17.14
C GLU A 239 -9.30 -33.27 17.56
N LYS A 240 -9.04 -32.03 18.01
CA LYS A 240 -10.07 -31.08 18.42
C LYS A 240 -10.68 -30.31 17.24
N ARG A 241 -10.09 -30.41 16.05
CA ARG A 241 -10.45 -29.63 14.85
C ARG A 241 -10.45 -28.12 15.11
N VAL A 242 -9.46 -27.65 15.88
CA VAL A 242 -9.29 -26.25 16.25
C VAL A 242 -8.01 -25.71 15.60
N LEU A 243 -8.16 -24.61 14.85
CA LEU A 243 -7.03 -23.83 14.35
C LEU A 243 -6.69 -22.75 15.38
N PHE A 244 -5.45 -22.75 15.83
CA PHE A 244 -4.87 -21.67 16.62
C PHE A 244 -4.13 -20.72 15.69
N VAL A 245 -4.48 -19.42 15.76
CA VAL A 245 -3.78 -18.35 15.04
C VAL A 245 -3.30 -17.33 16.07
N ALA A 246 -2.00 -17.27 16.27
CA ALA A 246 -1.36 -16.32 17.17
C ALA A 246 -0.82 -15.14 16.37
N VAL A 247 -1.15 -13.92 16.77
CA VAL A 247 -0.66 -12.68 16.15
C VAL A 247 0.05 -11.85 17.20
N ALA A 248 1.21 -11.31 16.87
CA ALA A 248 2.02 -10.49 17.78
C ALA A 248 1.20 -9.37 18.43
N ASP A 249 1.18 -9.30 19.77
CA ASP A 249 0.45 -8.25 20.50
C ASP A 249 1.25 -6.95 20.56
N VAL A 250 1.42 -6.32 19.41
CA VAL A 250 2.18 -5.06 19.25
C VAL A 250 1.58 -3.93 20.10
N SER A 251 0.28 -3.99 20.40
CA SER A 251 -0.41 -2.94 21.14
C SER A 251 0.09 -2.77 22.59
N GLU A 252 0.72 -3.79 23.16
CA GLU A 252 1.35 -3.71 24.49
C GLU A 252 2.64 -2.88 24.47
N PHE A 253 3.36 -2.92 23.35
CA PHE A 253 4.65 -2.24 23.19
C PHE A 253 4.51 -0.84 22.60
N VAL A 254 3.32 -0.49 22.08
CA VAL A 254 3.05 0.80 21.42
C VAL A 254 1.85 1.48 22.09
N PRO A 255 2.03 2.11 23.26
CA PRO A 255 0.94 2.80 23.95
C PRO A 255 0.35 3.91 23.09
N LYS A 256 -0.99 4.00 23.08
CA LYS A 256 -1.70 5.04 22.33
C LYS A 256 -1.24 6.44 22.73
N HIS A 257 -1.09 7.33 21.74
CA HIS A 257 -0.61 8.71 21.86
C HIS A 257 0.87 8.89 22.28
N SER A 258 1.62 7.81 22.46
CA SER A 258 3.07 7.87 22.66
C SER A 258 3.80 8.39 21.41
N SER A 259 5.11 8.66 21.51
CA SER A 259 5.95 8.97 20.34
C SER A 259 5.99 7.80 19.36
N LEU A 260 6.00 6.55 19.84
CA LEU A 260 5.89 5.35 19.02
C LEU A 260 4.60 5.30 18.23
N ASP A 261 3.46 5.52 18.90
CA ASP A 261 2.14 5.52 18.26
C ASP A 261 1.99 6.61 17.20
N LYS A 262 2.42 7.83 17.52
CA LYS A 262 2.37 8.95 16.58
C LYS A 262 3.18 8.69 15.33
N GLU A 263 4.40 8.15 15.47
CA GLU A 263 5.24 7.85 14.31
C GLU A 263 4.73 6.64 13.53
N ALA A 264 4.26 5.58 14.20
CA ALA A 264 3.62 4.44 13.55
C ALA A 264 2.40 4.88 12.71
N ARG A 265 1.54 5.77 13.26
CA ARG A 265 0.36 6.32 12.56
C ARG A 265 0.76 7.15 11.35
N ILE A 266 1.77 8.02 11.46
CA ILE A 266 2.27 8.84 10.33
C ILE A 266 2.86 7.95 9.23
N ARG A 267 3.53 6.87 9.58
CA ARG A 267 4.10 5.91 8.65
C ARG A 267 3.02 5.02 8.03
N GLY A 268 2.05 4.59 8.82
CA GLY A 268 0.90 3.77 8.45
C GLY A 268 1.26 2.33 8.09
N PHE A 269 2.29 2.15 7.25
CA PHE A 269 2.74 0.85 6.73
C PHE A 269 4.26 0.78 6.66
N SER A 270 4.83 -0.41 6.78
CA SER A 270 6.22 -0.65 6.35
C SER A 270 6.31 -0.55 4.82
N VAL A 271 7.48 -0.14 4.31
CA VAL A 271 7.80 -0.11 2.87
C VAL A 271 8.87 -1.15 2.64
N TYR A 272 8.66 -2.04 1.67
CA TYR A 272 9.57 -3.13 1.36
C TYR A 272 10.23 -2.91 0.00
N PHE A 273 11.56 -2.97 0.00
CA PHE A 273 12.37 -3.04 -1.20
C PHE A 273 13.11 -4.38 -1.24
N PRO A 274 13.64 -4.82 -2.38
CA PRO A 274 14.27 -6.14 -2.49
C PRO A 274 15.36 -6.42 -1.45
N ASN A 275 16.18 -5.42 -1.11
CA ASN A 275 17.31 -5.58 -0.19
C ASN A 275 17.15 -4.83 1.13
N SER A 276 16.03 -4.11 1.34
CA SER A 276 15.85 -3.27 2.52
C SER A 276 14.39 -3.10 2.93
N VAL A 277 14.17 -2.77 4.19
CA VAL A 277 12.85 -2.47 4.77
C VAL A 277 12.90 -1.13 5.47
N TYR A 278 11.93 -0.27 5.18
CA TYR A 278 11.66 0.96 5.93
C TYR A 278 10.45 0.72 6.83
N PRO A 279 10.65 0.29 8.07
CA PRO A 279 9.61 -0.28 8.90
C PRO A 279 8.65 0.79 9.44
N MET A 280 7.46 0.35 9.85
CA MET A 280 6.48 1.18 10.56
C MET A 280 6.93 1.46 12.00
N LEU A 281 7.58 0.50 12.63
CA LEU A 281 8.08 0.55 14.00
C LEU A 281 9.60 0.42 14.03
N PRO A 282 10.32 0.98 15.03
CA PRO A 282 11.74 0.77 15.22
C PRO A 282 12.13 -0.72 15.24
N LEU A 283 13.32 -1.06 14.74
CA LEU A 283 13.79 -2.44 14.60
C LEU A 283 13.84 -3.20 15.93
N SER A 284 14.12 -2.51 17.05
CA SER A 284 14.10 -3.11 18.39
C SER A 284 12.73 -3.70 18.77
N LEU A 285 11.64 -3.16 18.19
CA LEU A 285 10.30 -3.70 18.33
C LEU A 285 9.94 -4.63 17.16
N SER A 286 10.02 -4.14 15.92
CA SER A 286 9.53 -4.88 14.75
C SER A 286 10.26 -6.19 14.48
N GLN A 287 11.57 -6.22 14.68
CA GLN A 287 12.42 -7.41 14.54
C GLN A 287 12.89 -7.96 15.89
N GLY A 288 12.54 -7.29 16.98
CA GLY A 288 12.91 -7.64 18.35
C GLY A 288 11.72 -8.15 19.17
N ALA A 289 11.24 -7.32 20.11
CA ALA A 289 10.27 -7.72 21.13
C ALA A 289 8.91 -8.16 20.57
N CYS A 290 8.46 -7.61 19.44
CA CYS A 290 7.18 -7.98 18.85
C CYS A 290 7.26 -9.21 17.93
N SER A 291 8.41 -9.46 17.30
CA SER A 291 8.57 -10.55 16.34
C SER A 291 8.45 -11.93 17.01
N LEU A 292 7.61 -12.80 16.47
CA LEU A 292 7.35 -14.15 16.98
C LEU A 292 8.49 -15.12 16.65
N LYS A 293 9.67 -14.86 17.23
CA LYS A 293 10.87 -15.67 17.01
C LYS A 293 10.78 -17.02 17.72
N ALA A 294 11.31 -18.04 17.06
CA ALA A 294 11.38 -19.38 17.62
C ALA A 294 12.19 -19.42 18.93
N PHE A 295 11.71 -20.26 19.86
CA PHE A 295 12.30 -20.49 21.18
C PHE A 295 12.32 -19.26 22.11
N GLU A 296 11.55 -18.24 21.78
CA GLU A 296 11.40 -17.06 22.61
C GLU A 296 9.92 -16.87 23.03
N LYS A 297 9.68 -16.61 24.32
CA LYS A 297 8.34 -16.30 24.80
C LYS A 297 7.92 -14.92 24.31
N ARG A 298 6.77 -14.86 23.64
CA ARG A 298 6.22 -13.63 23.04
C ARG A 298 4.77 -13.40 23.43
N LEU A 299 4.40 -12.13 23.51
CA LEU A 299 3.01 -11.73 23.69
C LEU A 299 2.27 -11.87 22.37
N ALA A 300 1.12 -12.52 22.42
CA ALA A 300 0.26 -12.69 21.26
C ALA A 300 -1.22 -12.49 21.59
N LEU A 301 -1.97 -12.07 20.61
CA LEU A 301 -3.41 -12.27 20.57
C LEU A 301 -3.66 -13.59 19.84
N VAL A 302 -4.30 -14.53 20.51
CA VAL A 302 -4.48 -15.90 20.02
C VAL A 302 -5.95 -16.15 19.72
N TYR A 303 -6.26 -16.44 18.48
CA TYR A 303 -7.55 -17.00 18.08
C TYR A 303 -7.55 -18.51 18.26
N GLU A 304 -8.60 -19.03 18.92
CA GLU A 304 -9.03 -20.41 18.86
C GLU A 304 -10.23 -20.49 17.92
N ILE A 305 -10.05 -21.13 16.76
CA ILE A 305 -11.06 -21.20 15.69
C ILE A 305 -11.51 -22.65 15.51
N PRO A 306 -12.67 -23.05 16.06
CA PRO A 306 -13.26 -24.35 15.76
C PRO A 306 -13.70 -24.41 14.31
N LEU A 307 -13.10 -25.31 13.52
CA LEU A 307 -13.34 -25.38 12.07
C LEU A 307 -14.71 -25.98 11.70
N ASP A 308 -15.38 -26.60 12.66
CA ASP A 308 -16.75 -27.07 12.50
C ASP A 308 -17.80 -25.96 12.69
N ASN A 309 -17.45 -24.92 13.46
CA ASN A 309 -18.31 -23.75 13.66
C ASN A 309 -17.47 -22.48 13.85
N LEU A 310 -17.21 -21.79 12.76
CA LEU A 310 -16.38 -20.58 12.71
C LEU A 310 -16.95 -19.41 13.55
N GLU A 311 -18.27 -19.40 13.84
CA GLU A 311 -18.90 -18.39 14.68
C GLU A 311 -18.46 -18.48 16.14
N ASN A 312 -17.98 -19.65 16.57
CA ASN A 312 -17.46 -19.90 17.90
C ASN A 312 -15.97 -19.53 18.07
N ALA A 313 -15.38 -18.85 17.11
CA ALA A 313 -14.02 -18.35 17.23
C ALA A 313 -13.88 -17.41 18.44
N ARG A 314 -12.85 -17.62 19.26
CA ARG A 314 -12.57 -16.83 20.46
C ARG A 314 -11.18 -16.22 20.40
N LEU A 315 -11.06 -15.00 20.89
CA LEU A 315 -9.80 -14.26 20.96
C LEU A 315 -9.33 -14.15 22.39
N PHE A 316 -8.05 -14.42 22.64
CA PHE A 316 -7.42 -14.39 23.96
C PHE A 316 -6.11 -13.61 23.94
N GLN A 317 -5.76 -13.03 25.08
CA GLN A 317 -4.40 -12.53 25.32
C GLN A 317 -3.53 -13.67 25.83
N GLY A 318 -2.46 -13.98 25.10
CA GLY A 318 -1.61 -15.12 25.39
C GLY A 318 -0.13 -14.78 25.48
N VAL A 319 0.60 -15.74 26.07
CA VAL A 319 2.05 -15.88 25.91
C VAL A 319 2.28 -17.17 25.12
N ILE A 320 2.96 -17.08 24.01
CA ILE A 320 3.31 -18.21 23.15
C ILE A 320 4.83 -18.42 23.11
N GLU A 321 5.25 -19.60 22.66
CA GLU A 321 6.61 -19.91 22.28
C GLU A 321 6.59 -20.65 20.94
N VAL A 322 7.11 -20.01 19.90
CA VAL A 322 7.15 -20.59 18.56
C VAL A 322 8.23 -21.66 18.48
N ARG A 323 7.92 -22.82 17.91
CA ARG A 323 8.85 -23.96 17.75
C ARG A 323 9.79 -23.80 16.59
N ALA A 324 9.32 -23.21 15.49
CA ALA A 324 10.13 -23.01 14.29
C ALA A 324 9.69 -21.78 13.50
N ASN A 325 10.63 -21.03 12.98
CA ASN A 325 10.40 -20.04 11.92
C ASN A 325 10.81 -20.68 10.58
N CYS A 326 9.85 -20.98 9.73
CA CYS A 326 10.08 -21.71 8.49
C CYS A 326 9.96 -20.78 7.27
N ALA A 327 10.72 -21.08 6.23
CA ALA A 327 10.53 -20.45 4.94
C ALA A 327 9.45 -21.15 4.10
N TYR A 328 8.77 -20.41 3.20
CA TYR A 328 7.81 -21.01 2.27
C TYR A 328 8.39 -22.18 1.47
N GLU A 329 9.66 -22.07 1.06
CA GLU A 329 10.36 -23.10 0.30
C GLU A 329 10.54 -24.39 1.11
N GLU A 330 10.85 -24.28 2.41
CA GLU A 330 11.02 -25.41 3.31
C GLU A 330 9.70 -26.18 3.50
N ILE A 331 8.61 -25.45 3.72
CA ILE A 331 7.28 -26.06 3.86
C ILE A 331 6.82 -26.68 2.54
N ASN A 332 7.03 -26.01 1.39
CA ASN A 332 6.71 -26.61 0.09
C ASN A 332 7.51 -27.88 -0.18
N HIS A 333 8.79 -27.91 0.21
CA HIS A 333 9.61 -29.13 0.10
C HIS A 333 9.03 -30.26 0.98
N PHE A 334 8.67 -29.93 2.22
CA PHE A 334 8.01 -30.89 3.10
C PHE A 334 6.70 -31.43 2.49
N LEU A 335 5.82 -30.56 2.03
CA LEU A 335 4.51 -30.95 1.48
C LEU A 335 4.63 -31.81 0.21
N SER A 336 5.70 -31.62 -0.59
CA SER A 336 5.91 -32.35 -1.85
C SER A 336 6.74 -33.64 -1.68
N ALA A 337 7.77 -33.63 -0.84
CA ALA A 337 8.71 -34.74 -0.69
C ALA A 337 8.54 -35.53 0.62
N ASN A 338 7.66 -35.08 1.50
CA ASN A 338 7.43 -35.63 2.85
C ASN A 338 8.72 -35.74 3.70
N GLN A 339 9.68 -34.84 3.46
CA GLN A 339 10.95 -34.73 4.18
C GLN A 339 11.01 -33.42 4.93
N SER A 340 11.19 -33.47 6.24
CA SER A 340 11.28 -32.29 7.09
C SER A 340 12.07 -32.56 8.37
N SER A 341 12.71 -31.52 8.89
CA SER A 341 13.30 -31.50 10.23
C SER A 341 12.31 -31.13 11.32
N LEU A 342 11.05 -30.84 10.97
CA LEU A 342 9.99 -30.49 11.92
C LEU A 342 9.56 -31.68 12.76
N ASP A 343 9.14 -31.41 13.99
CA ASP A 343 8.55 -32.41 14.89
C ASP A 343 7.31 -33.05 14.27
N LYS A 344 7.01 -34.29 14.63
CA LYS A 344 5.87 -35.05 14.09
C LYS A 344 4.53 -34.34 14.27
N ASP A 345 4.34 -33.69 15.42
CA ASP A 345 3.11 -32.94 15.73
C ASP A 345 2.91 -31.78 14.77
N LEU A 346 4.00 -31.06 14.45
CA LEU A 346 3.96 -29.99 13.45
C LEU A 346 3.70 -30.50 12.04
N GLN A 347 4.32 -31.62 11.67
CA GLN A 347 4.08 -32.27 10.38
C GLN A 347 2.60 -32.66 10.22
N GLN A 348 2.01 -33.30 11.24
CA GLN A 348 0.59 -33.69 11.26
C GLN A 348 -0.32 -32.46 11.22
N SER A 349 -0.02 -31.44 12.02
CA SER A 349 -0.76 -30.15 12.01
C SER A 349 -0.78 -29.53 10.61
N LEU A 350 0.36 -29.44 9.93
CA LEU A 350 0.46 -28.84 8.59
C LEU A 350 -0.29 -29.65 7.53
N LEU A 351 -0.14 -30.98 7.51
CA LEU A 351 -0.83 -31.85 6.57
C LEU A 351 -2.34 -31.82 6.80
N GLY A 352 -2.78 -31.94 8.05
CA GLY A 352 -4.19 -31.89 8.39
C GLY A 352 -4.83 -30.54 8.09
N PHE A 353 -4.09 -29.42 8.30
CA PHE A 353 -4.61 -28.10 7.97
C PHE A 353 -4.60 -27.84 6.46
N LEU A 354 -3.65 -28.38 5.69
CA LEU A 354 -3.63 -28.22 4.24
C LEU A 354 -4.94 -28.72 3.58
N GLU A 355 -5.43 -29.89 3.98
CA GLU A 355 -6.70 -30.40 3.47
C GLU A 355 -7.86 -29.45 3.75
N VAL A 356 -7.89 -28.88 4.96
CA VAL A 356 -8.91 -27.91 5.34
C VAL A 356 -8.75 -26.62 4.56
N ALA A 357 -7.53 -26.08 4.46
CA ALA A 357 -7.23 -24.86 3.74
C ALA A 357 -7.61 -24.93 2.25
N LEU A 358 -7.29 -26.04 1.59
CA LEU A 358 -7.68 -26.27 0.20
C LEU A 358 -9.20 -26.32 0.03
N ARG A 359 -9.93 -26.94 0.97
CA ARG A 359 -11.39 -26.94 0.97
C ARG A 359 -11.96 -25.54 1.19
N LEU A 360 -11.45 -24.79 2.18
CA LEU A 360 -11.87 -23.41 2.45
C LEU A 360 -11.63 -22.51 1.25
N LYS A 361 -10.45 -22.59 0.63
CA LYS A 361 -10.12 -21.87 -0.60
C LYS A 361 -11.11 -22.20 -1.72
N LYS A 362 -11.41 -23.48 -1.94
CA LYS A 362 -12.37 -23.91 -2.97
C LYS A 362 -13.76 -23.32 -2.73
N GLU A 363 -14.25 -23.34 -1.47
CA GLU A 363 -15.55 -22.75 -1.13
C GLU A 363 -15.55 -21.22 -1.28
N ARG A 364 -14.50 -20.55 -0.83
CA ARG A 364 -14.33 -19.10 -0.95
C ARG A 364 -14.33 -18.66 -2.42
N LEU A 365 -13.64 -19.41 -3.28
CA LEU A 365 -13.54 -19.10 -4.69
C LEU A 365 -14.85 -19.28 -5.48
N LYS A 366 -15.89 -19.87 -4.89
CA LYS A 366 -17.25 -19.83 -5.46
C LYS A 366 -17.89 -18.44 -5.40
N LYS A 367 -17.37 -17.54 -4.55
CA LYS A 367 -17.90 -16.18 -4.34
C LYS A 367 -16.83 -15.10 -4.49
N GLY A 368 -15.57 -15.46 -4.53
CA GLY A 368 -14.40 -14.59 -4.65
C GLY A 368 -13.51 -15.02 -5.82
N PHE A 369 -12.43 -14.29 -6.04
CA PHE A 369 -11.49 -14.60 -7.14
C PHE A 369 -10.14 -15.01 -6.57
N ASN A 370 -9.53 -16.00 -7.20
CA ASN A 370 -8.09 -16.16 -7.13
C ASN A 370 -7.49 -15.48 -8.37
N PHE A 371 -6.99 -14.27 -8.18
CA PHE A 371 -6.10 -13.71 -9.16
C PHE A 371 -4.73 -14.34 -8.91
N ASN A 372 -4.34 -15.31 -9.75
CA ASN A 372 -2.95 -15.71 -9.81
C ASN A 372 -2.12 -14.43 -9.99
N SER A 373 -1.74 -13.83 -8.89
CA SER A 373 -0.89 -12.65 -8.92
C SER A 373 0.50 -13.14 -9.29
N PHE A 374 0.86 -12.94 -10.55
CA PHE A 374 2.23 -13.15 -11.00
C PHE A 374 3.08 -12.02 -10.43
N GLU A 375 3.47 -12.12 -9.17
CA GLU A 375 4.39 -11.18 -8.56
C GLU A 375 5.81 -11.45 -9.04
N ASN A 376 6.45 -10.42 -9.56
CA ASN A 376 7.84 -10.51 -9.95
C ASN A 376 8.72 -10.07 -8.78
N LYS A 377 9.51 -10.98 -8.26
CA LYS A 377 10.55 -10.68 -7.27
C LYS A 377 11.81 -10.26 -8.01
N LEU A 378 12.31 -9.06 -7.69
CA LEU A 378 13.56 -8.54 -8.21
C LEU A 378 14.70 -8.95 -7.28
N TYR A 379 15.77 -9.48 -7.82
CA TYR A 379 17.02 -9.70 -7.11
C TYR A 379 18.04 -8.67 -7.58
N LEU A 380 18.64 -7.98 -6.63
CA LEU A 380 19.60 -6.92 -6.91
C LEU A 380 20.99 -7.34 -6.43
N ASN A 381 21.99 -7.02 -7.22
CA ASN A 381 23.38 -7.16 -6.82
C ASN A 381 23.81 -6.07 -5.81
N LYS A 382 25.06 -6.09 -5.36
CA LYS A 382 25.60 -5.13 -4.37
C LYS A 382 25.61 -3.69 -4.88
N GLU A 383 25.69 -3.50 -6.19
CA GLU A 383 25.63 -2.19 -6.84
C GLU A 383 24.18 -1.68 -7.03
N GLY A 384 23.17 -2.45 -6.56
CA GLY A 384 21.77 -2.09 -6.67
C GLY A 384 21.17 -2.23 -8.08
N ARG A 385 21.79 -3.03 -8.97
CA ARG A 385 21.29 -3.35 -10.32
C ARG A 385 20.48 -4.65 -10.30
N ILE A 386 19.55 -4.78 -11.24
CA ILE A 386 18.78 -6.03 -11.39
C ILE A 386 19.74 -7.14 -11.88
N GLU A 387 19.89 -8.18 -11.08
CA GLU A 387 20.62 -9.39 -11.42
C GLU A 387 19.68 -10.46 -11.98
N LYS A 388 18.51 -10.63 -11.35
CA LYS A 388 17.53 -11.66 -11.69
C LYS A 388 16.11 -11.17 -11.44
N ILE A 389 15.18 -11.66 -12.24
CA ILE A 389 13.73 -11.47 -12.05
C ILE A 389 13.09 -12.86 -11.98
N GLU A 390 12.42 -13.14 -10.88
CA GLU A 390 11.65 -14.37 -10.72
C GLU A 390 10.17 -14.08 -10.62
N THR A 391 9.36 -14.82 -11.34
CA THR A 391 7.91 -14.80 -11.15
C THR A 391 7.56 -15.81 -10.06
N GLN A 392 7.10 -15.33 -8.91
CA GLN A 392 6.62 -16.18 -7.84
C GLN A 392 5.27 -16.78 -8.24
N LYS A 393 5.15 -18.09 -8.01
CA LYS A 393 3.89 -18.81 -8.14
C LYS A 393 3.34 -19.08 -6.74
N GLU A 394 2.05 -18.97 -6.61
CA GLU A 394 1.34 -19.40 -5.41
C GLU A 394 1.60 -20.90 -5.18
N SER A 395 1.82 -21.29 -3.93
CA SER A 395 2.09 -22.67 -3.53
C SER A 395 1.20 -23.08 -2.37
N ASP A 396 1.24 -24.37 -2.01
CA ASP A 396 0.46 -24.91 -0.89
C ASP A 396 0.84 -24.27 0.45
N ALA A 397 2.12 -23.95 0.67
CA ALA A 397 2.56 -23.22 1.84
C ALA A 397 1.95 -21.81 1.91
N HIS A 398 1.81 -21.11 0.77
CA HIS A 398 1.10 -19.83 0.73
C HIS A 398 -0.39 -20.02 1.02
N THR A 399 -1.01 -21.07 0.50
CA THR A 399 -2.43 -21.38 0.76
C THR A 399 -2.70 -21.66 2.24
N LEU A 400 -1.81 -22.40 2.92
CA LEU A 400 -1.90 -22.64 4.37
C LEU A 400 -1.99 -21.33 5.15
N ILE A 401 -1.03 -20.44 4.97
CA ILE A 401 -0.98 -19.18 5.70
C ILE A 401 -2.11 -18.24 5.28
N GLU A 402 -2.38 -18.12 3.97
CA GLU A 402 -3.47 -17.26 3.48
C GLU A 402 -4.80 -17.62 4.12
N GLU A 403 -5.22 -18.88 4.08
CA GLU A 403 -6.52 -19.28 4.61
C GLU A 403 -6.58 -19.17 6.14
N ALA A 404 -5.47 -19.43 6.88
CA ALA A 404 -5.42 -19.19 8.32
C ALA A 404 -5.58 -17.70 8.65
N MET A 405 -4.89 -16.81 7.93
CA MET A 405 -4.98 -15.37 8.12
C MET A 405 -6.37 -14.84 7.71
N LEU A 406 -6.96 -15.37 6.66
CA LEU A 406 -8.33 -15.01 6.25
C LEU A 406 -9.34 -15.36 7.33
N LEU A 407 -9.23 -16.53 7.97
CA LEU A 407 -10.10 -16.93 9.06
C LEU A 407 -9.97 -16.00 10.27
N ALA A 408 -8.76 -15.65 10.71
CA ALA A 408 -8.54 -14.74 11.82
C ALA A 408 -9.05 -13.31 11.52
N ASN A 409 -8.82 -12.82 10.29
CA ASN A 409 -9.32 -11.53 9.83
C ASN A 409 -10.86 -11.51 9.80
N GLN A 410 -11.49 -12.57 9.28
CA GLN A 410 -12.95 -12.69 9.23
C GLN A 410 -13.55 -12.80 10.62
N SER A 411 -12.95 -13.60 11.52
CA SER A 411 -13.38 -13.69 12.92
C SER A 411 -13.32 -12.35 13.63
N SER A 412 -12.29 -11.53 13.34
CA SER A 412 -12.19 -10.16 13.86
C SER A 412 -13.27 -9.24 13.30
N ALA A 413 -13.62 -9.35 12.02
CA ALA A 413 -14.72 -8.60 11.42
C ALA A 413 -16.06 -9.00 12.03
N ASN A 414 -16.32 -10.29 12.27
CA ASN A 414 -17.52 -10.79 12.94
C ASN A 414 -17.66 -10.23 14.37
N LEU A 415 -16.57 -10.07 15.11
CA LEU A 415 -16.59 -9.41 16.44
C LEU A 415 -17.02 -7.94 16.31
N LEU A 416 -16.53 -7.22 15.31
CA LEU A 416 -16.95 -5.83 15.07
C LEU A 416 -18.44 -5.75 14.72
N ASP A 417 -18.93 -6.62 13.84
CA ASP A 417 -20.31 -6.65 13.39
C ASP A 417 -21.25 -6.93 14.59
N LYS A 418 -20.89 -7.92 15.41
CA LYS A 418 -21.68 -8.33 16.58
C LYS A 418 -21.76 -7.29 17.69
N HIS A 419 -20.66 -6.57 17.96
CA HIS A 419 -20.56 -5.71 19.14
C HIS A 419 -20.68 -4.22 18.85
N PHE A 420 -20.40 -3.78 17.63
CA PHE A 420 -20.36 -2.36 17.27
C PHE A 420 -21.35 -1.97 16.15
N HIS A 421 -22.34 -2.81 15.87
CA HIS A 421 -23.37 -2.51 14.87
C HIS A 421 -22.76 -2.08 13.52
N ASN A 422 -21.85 -2.90 13.00
CA ASN A 422 -21.17 -2.67 11.72
C ASN A 422 -20.26 -1.42 11.67
N LYS A 423 -19.80 -0.92 12.83
CA LYS A 423 -18.80 0.16 12.93
C LYS A 423 -17.45 -0.42 13.34
N GLY A 424 -16.37 0.14 12.81
CA GLY A 424 -15.02 -0.32 13.14
C GLY A 424 -13.98 0.07 12.12
N ILE A 425 -12.99 -0.80 11.92
CA ILE A 425 -11.96 -0.66 10.88
C ILE A 425 -12.12 -1.85 9.95
N TYR A 426 -12.84 -1.67 8.86
CA TYR A 426 -13.08 -2.73 7.87
C TYR A 426 -12.16 -2.59 6.66
N ARG A 427 -11.92 -3.70 5.98
CA ARG A 427 -11.30 -3.74 4.67
C ARG A 427 -12.35 -4.07 3.63
N THR A 428 -12.75 -3.10 2.83
CA THR A 428 -13.86 -3.21 1.89
C THR A 428 -13.37 -3.22 0.45
N HIS A 429 -14.03 -3.95 -0.42
CA HIS A 429 -13.74 -3.98 -1.84
C HIS A 429 -15.05 -4.02 -2.62
N LYS A 430 -15.42 -2.90 -3.19
CA LYS A 430 -16.67 -2.77 -3.95
C LYS A 430 -16.58 -3.47 -5.30
N GLU A 431 -17.67 -4.07 -5.71
CA GLU A 431 -17.80 -4.58 -7.07
C GLU A 431 -17.57 -3.45 -8.10
N PRO A 432 -16.95 -3.74 -9.26
CA PRO A 432 -16.81 -2.77 -10.34
C PRO A 432 -18.16 -2.22 -10.81
N SER A 433 -18.21 -0.91 -11.07
CA SER A 433 -19.41 -0.28 -11.62
C SER A 433 -19.78 -0.86 -12.99
N LEU A 434 -21.04 -0.75 -13.39
CA LEU A 434 -21.49 -1.21 -14.71
C LEU A 434 -20.67 -0.62 -15.87
N GLU A 435 -20.18 0.60 -15.72
CA GLU A 435 -19.28 1.22 -16.72
C GLU A 435 -17.91 0.53 -16.76
N GLN A 436 -17.34 0.23 -15.61
CA GLN A 436 -16.06 -0.52 -15.52
C GLN A 436 -16.23 -1.94 -16.10
N GLN A 437 -17.34 -2.61 -15.78
CA GLN A 437 -17.66 -3.94 -16.35
C GLN A 437 -17.78 -3.88 -17.87
N LYS A 438 -18.52 -2.90 -18.43
CA LYS A 438 -18.64 -2.72 -19.89
C LYS A 438 -17.29 -2.47 -20.55
N ARG A 439 -16.42 -1.68 -19.94
CA ARG A 439 -15.04 -1.44 -20.43
C ARG A 439 -14.21 -2.72 -20.42
N LEU A 440 -14.36 -3.56 -19.39
CA LEU A 440 -13.68 -4.85 -19.32
C LEU A 440 -14.17 -5.79 -20.44
N TYR A 441 -15.49 -5.87 -20.64
CA TYR A 441 -16.06 -6.70 -21.72
C TYR A 441 -15.50 -6.29 -23.10
N GLY A 442 -15.44 -4.98 -23.39
CA GLY A 442 -14.85 -4.48 -24.63
C GLY A 442 -13.38 -4.88 -24.80
N LYS A 443 -12.58 -4.79 -23.70
CA LYS A 443 -11.19 -5.22 -23.76
C LYS A 443 -11.03 -6.73 -23.92
N LEU A 444 -11.86 -7.53 -23.28
CA LEU A 444 -11.80 -8.99 -23.39
C LEU A 444 -12.28 -9.48 -24.77
N PHE A 445 -13.17 -8.71 -25.41
CA PHE A 445 -13.56 -8.96 -26.80
C PHE A 445 -12.37 -8.88 -27.76
N ASP A 446 -11.42 -7.96 -27.54
CA ASP A 446 -10.18 -7.88 -28.33
C ASP A 446 -9.32 -9.16 -28.20
N TYR A 447 -9.56 -9.97 -27.16
CA TYR A 447 -8.92 -11.26 -26.91
C TYR A 447 -9.81 -12.45 -27.33
N GLU A 448 -10.88 -12.18 -28.09
CA GLU A 448 -11.88 -13.17 -28.49
C GLU A 448 -12.53 -13.89 -27.29
N ILE A 449 -12.66 -13.19 -26.18
CA ILE A 449 -13.37 -13.65 -24.99
C ILE A 449 -14.69 -12.90 -24.92
N MET A 450 -15.77 -13.55 -25.36
CA MET A 450 -17.10 -12.96 -25.40
C MET A 450 -17.92 -13.34 -24.18
N ARG A 451 -18.73 -12.39 -23.70
CA ARG A 451 -19.68 -12.65 -22.62
C ARG A 451 -20.94 -13.31 -23.19
N PRO A 452 -21.31 -14.52 -22.73
CA PRO A 452 -22.58 -15.13 -23.07
C PRO A 452 -23.78 -14.26 -22.66
N LYS A 453 -24.85 -14.29 -23.42
CA LYS A 453 -26.10 -13.60 -23.08
C LYS A 453 -26.58 -14.03 -21.68
N ASN A 454 -27.00 -13.05 -20.88
CA ASN A 454 -27.54 -13.25 -19.52
C ASN A 454 -26.57 -13.82 -18.47
N MET A 455 -25.27 -13.90 -18.75
CA MET A 455 -24.28 -14.31 -17.77
C MET A 455 -23.97 -13.13 -16.83
N GLY A 456 -24.02 -13.35 -15.49
CA GLY A 456 -23.63 -12.37 -14.48
C GLY A 456 -22.15 -11.99 -14.58
N PHE A 457 -21.75 -10.89 -13.91
CA PHE A 457 -20.35 -10.42 -13.95
C PHE A 457 -19.38 -11.45 -13.38
N PHE A 458 -19.67 -11.96 -12.19
CA PHE A 458 -18.82 -12.96 -11.53
C PHE A 458 -18.65 -14.25 -12.34
N PRO A 459 -19.72 -14.95 -12.77
CA PRO A 459 -19.60 -16.12 -13.64
C PRO A 459 -18.86 -15.84 -14.95
N PHE A 460 -18.98 -14.61 -15.49
CA PHE A 460 -18.24 -14.24 -16.68
C PHE A 460 -16.73 -14.14 -16.42
N LEU A 461 -16.30 -13.66 -15.27
CA LEU A 461 -14.86 -13.61 -14.94
C LEU A 461 -14.26 -15.02 -14.85
N GLU A 462 -14.97 -15.97 -14.24
CA GLU A 462 -14.55 -17.37 -14.21
C GLU A 462 -14.45 -17.97 -15.62
N HIS A 463 -15.48 -17.72 -16.44
CA HIS A 463 -15.50 -18.14 -17.85
C HIS A 463 -14.33 -17.54 -18.63
N ALA A 464 -14.04 -16.25 -18.44
CA ALA A 464 -12.93 -15.57 -19.08
C ALA A 464 -11.57 -16.15 -18.69
N LEU A 465 -11.36 -16.45 -17.39
CA LEU A 465 -10.14 -17.09 -16.90
C LEU A 465 -9.97 -18.52 -17.44
N LYS A 466 -11.06 -19.28 -17.58
CA LYS A 466 -11.02 -20.61 -18.18
C LYS A 466 -10.58 -20.56 -19.65
N ILE A 467 -11.19 -19.69 -20.47
CA ILE A 467 -10.77 -19.49 -21.87
C ILE A 467 -9.32 -18.99 -21.94
N ALA A 468 -8.96 -18.08 -21.04
CA ALA A 468 -7.59 -17.57 -20.97
C ALA A 468 -6.57 -18.68 -20.74
N LYS A 469 -6.89 -19.67 -19.91
CA LYS A 469 -6.05 -20.85 -19.65
C LYS A 469 -5.88 -21.70 -20.90
N GLU A 470 -6.98 -21.98 -21.59
CA GLU A 470 -6.98 -22.74 -22.85
C GLU A 470 -6.14 -22.03 -23.94
N LYS A 471 -6.23 -20.70 -24.01
CA LYS A 471 -5.49 -19.86 -24.96
C LYS A 471 -4.06 -19.49 -24.49
N LYS A 472 -3.61 -19.90 -23.30
CA LYS A 472 -2.32 -19.50 -22.67
C LYS A 472 -2.18 -17.97 -22.48
N LEU A 473 -3.30 -17.31 -22.16
CA LEU A 473 -3.42 -15.85 -21.95
C LEU A 473 -3.77 -15.50 -20.51
N GLU A 474 -3.56 -16.40 -19.57
CA GLU A 474 -3.97 -16.22 -18.15
C GLU A 474 -3.42 -14.93 -17.54
N ARG A 475 -2.17 -14.61 -17.84
CA ARG A 475 -1.48 -13.44 -17.28
C ARG A 475 -2.09 -12.14 -17.77
N GLU A 476 -2.35 -12.04 -19.06
CA GLU A 476 -2.89 -10.85 -19.71
C GLU A 476 -4.34 -10.61 -19.28
N VAL A 477 -5.15 -11.65 -19.29
CA VAL A 477 -6.56 -11.60 -18.90
C VAL A 477 -6.68 -11.30 -17.40
N SER A 478 -5.93 -11.98 -16.52
CA SER A 478 -5.90 -11.67 -15.08
C SER A 478 -5.53 -10.21 -14.83
N ARG A 479 -4.54 -9.69 -15.55
CA ARG A 479 -4.14 -8.28 -15.45
C ARG A 479 -5.25 -7.31 -15.88
N LEU A 480 -6.01 -7.63 -16.94
CA LEU A 480 -7.14 -6.80 -17.38
C LEU A 480 -8.26 -6.82 -16.34
N ILE A 481 -8.57 -7.99 -15.79
CA ILE A 481 -9.56 -8.16 -14.74
C ILE A 481 -9.14 -7.36 -13.50
N ILE A 482 -7.91 -7.52 -13.01
CA ILE A 482 -7.37 -6.77 -11.85
C ILE A 482 -7.44 -5.25 -12.09
N LYS A 483 -7.04 -4.77 -13.29
CA LYS A 483 -7.12 -3.35 -13.64
C LYS A 483 -8.54 -2.79 -13.71
N SER A 484 -9.54 -3.63 -13.89
CA SER A 484 -10.96 -3.23 -13.91
C SER A 484 -11.58 -3.16 -12.52
N GLN A 485 -10.92 -3.76 -11.52
CA GLN A 485 -11.41 -3.77 -10.14
C GLN A 485 -11.26 -2.40 -9.47
N ASN A 486 -12.11 -2.14 -8.50
CA ASN A 486 -11.92 -1.06 -7.56
C ASN A 486 -10.72 -1.38 -6.65
N LEU A 487 -10.14 -0.36 -6.03
CA LEU A 487 -9.15 -0.59 -4.98
C LEU A 487 -9.86 -0.97 -3.69
N ALA A 488 -9.33 -1.95 -2.98
CA ALA A 488 -9.77 -2.23 -1.64
C ALA A 488 -9.39 -1.04 -0.72
N LEU A 489 -10.30 -0.62 0.16
CA LEU A 489 -10.15 0.53 1.03
C LEU A 489 -10.41 0.17 2.49
N TYR A 490 -9.85 0.94 3.41
CA TYR A 490 -10.28 0.94 4.80
C TYR A 490 -11.55 1.78 4.94
N SER A 491 -12.54 1.25 5.64
CA SER A 491 -13.86 1.88 5.86
C SER A 491 -14.22 1.83 7.35
N PRO A 492 -14.82 2.90 7.92
CA PRO A 492 -15.34 2.87 9.27
C PRO A 492 -16.67 2.11 9.39
N MET A 493 -17.26 1.72 8.26
CA MET A 493 -18.52 0.99 8.16
C MET A 493 -18.28 -0.33 7.42
N GLN A 494 -19.02 -1.36 7.83
CA GLN A 494 -19.02 -2.65 7.19
C GLN A 494 -19.56 -2.54 5.75
N GLU A 495 -18.82 -3.11 4.82
CA GLU A 495 -19.22 -3.36 3.43
C GLU A 495 -18.51 -4.65 2.97
N SER A 496 -19.02 -5.30 1.93
CA SER A 496 -18.46 -6.54 1.42
C SER A 496 -17.03 -6.36 0.85
N HIS A 497 -16.28 -7.46 0.86
CA HIS A 497 -15.02 -7.56 0.14
C HIS A 497 -15.20 -8.44 -1.10
N PHE A 498 -15.61 -7.85 -2.22
CA PHE A 498 -15.95 -8.52 -3.48
C PHE A 498 -14.87 -9.49 -3.94
N GLY A 499 -13.59 -9.08 -3.98
CA GLY A 499 -12.50 -9.92 -4.45
C GLY A 499 -12.28 -11.18 -3.62
N LEU A 500 -12.50 -11.14 -2.30
CA LEU A 500 -12.39 -12.29 -1.41
C LEU A 500 -13.70 -13.07 -1.26
N GLY A 501 -14.83 -12.53 -1.70
CA GLY A 501 -16.14 -13.14 -1.54
C GLY A 501 -16.69 -13.10 -0.11
N PHE A 502 -16.20 -12.18 0.74
CA PHE A 502 -16.65 -12.03 2.12
C PHE A 502 -17.67 -10.90 2.28
N ALA A 503 -18.69 -11.15 3.10
CA ALA A 503 -19.68 -10.13 3.45
C ALA A 503 -19.09 -9.07 4.40
N SER A 504 -18.18 -9.47 5.29
CA SER A 504 -17.45 -8.62 6.23
C SER A 504 -16.00 -9.06 6.31
N TYR A 505 -15.08 -8.11 6.31
CA TYR A 505 -13.64 -8.41 6.37
C TYR A 505 -12.85 -7.25 6.97
N THR A 506 -11.79 -7.58 7.69
CA THR A 506 -10.85 -6.61 8.26
C THR A 506 -9.42 -7.11 8.16
N HIS A 507 -8.46 -6.28 8.55
CA HIS A 507 -7.06 -6.66 8.70
C HIS A 507 -6.69 -6.70 10.19
N PHE A 508 -6.26 -7.87 10.66
CA PHE A 508 -5.90 -8.14 12.06
C PHE A 508 -4.48 -8.73 12.18
N THR A 509 -4.01 -9.45 11.17
CA THR A 509 -2.90 -10.40 11.27
C THR A 509 -1.51 -9.83 11.05
N SER A 510 -1.33 -8.50 10.84
CA SER A 510 0.00 -7.94 10.60
C SER A 510 0.23 -6.59 11.32
N PRO A 511 0.17 -6.53 12.64
CA PRO A 511 0.27 -5.27 13.43
C PRO A 511 1.68 -4.69 13.48
N ILE A 512 2.73 -5.46 13.17
CA ILE A 512 4.12 -4.96 13.10
C ILE A 512 4.29 -4.01 11.91
N ARG A 513 3.59 -4.28 10.80
CA ARG A 513 3.76 -3.57 9.52
C ARG A 513 2.54 -2.81 9.02
N ARG A 514 1.38 -2.92 9.69
CA ARG A 514 0.15 -2.18 9.34
C ARG A 514 -0.45 -1.53 10.57
N TYR A 515 -0.61 -0.21 10.53
CA TYR A 515 -1.24 0.53 11.64
C TYR A 515 -2.75 0.22 11.78
N SER A 516 -3.43 -0.19 10.71
CA SER A 516 -4.82 -0.67 10.77
C SER A 516 -5.01 -1.80 11.76
N ASP A 517 -4.12 -2.77 11.73
CA ASP A 517 -4.14 -3.96 12.57
C ASP A 517 -3.82 -3.61 14.03
N LEU A 518 -2.81 -2.77 14.24
CA LEU A 518 -2.49 -2.24 15.58
C LEU A 518 -3.68 -1.48 16.20
N ALA A 519 -4.36 -0.64 15.41
CA ALA A 519 -5.54 0.09 15.87
C ALA A 519 -6.73 -0.84 16.16
N LEU A 520 -6.92 -1.86 15.31
CA LEU A 520 -7.95 -2.89 15.53
C LEU A 520 -7.66 -3.72 16.78
N HIS A 521 -6.41 -4.12 17.03
CA HIS A 521 -6.02 -4.84 18.25
C HIS A 521 -6.43 -4.06 19.50
N ARG A 522 -6.18 -2.75 19.54
CA ARG A 522 -6.61 -1.90 20.65
C ARG A 522 -8.13 -1.90 20.84
N LEU A 523 -8.88 -1.78 19.74
CA LEU A 523 -10.35 -1.78 19.80
C LEU A 523 -10.90 -3.11 20.33
N LEU A 524 -10.37 -4.25 19.84
CA LEU A 524 -10.80 -5.58 20.30
C LEU A 524 -10.35 -5.86 21.73
N LYS A 525 -9.18 -5.38 22.16
CA LYS A 525 -8.74 -5.52 23.55
C LYS A 525 -9.61 -4.71 24.51
N GLU A 526 -9.97 -3.48 24.17
CA GLU A 526 -10.92 -2.70 24.97
C GLU A 526 -12.27 -3.39 25.09
N LEU A 527 -12.75 -3.99 23.98
CA LEU A 527 -14.01 -4.72 23.98
C LEU A 527 -13.99 -5.95 24.89
N LEU A 528 -12.96 -6.80 24.73
CA LEU A 528 -12.97 -8.16 25.30
C LEU A 528 -12.34 -8.24 26.70
N PHE A 529 -11.37 -7.37 26.99
CA PHE A 529 -10.53 -7.50 28.18
C PHE A 529 -10.60 -6.29 29.13
N HIS A 530 -11.08 -5.12 28.65
CA HIS A 530 -11.14 -3.88 29.45
C HIS A 530 -12.55 -3.33 29.66
N GLN A 531 -13.57 -4.22 29.64
CA GLN A 531 -14.98 -3.87 29.91
C GLN A 531 -15.54 -2.83 28.92
N ALA A 532 -15.02 -2.74 27.73
CA ALA A 532 -15.43 -1.82 26.65
C ALA A 532 -15.37 -0.31 26.98
N LYS A 533 -14.68 0.11 28.06
CA LYS A 533 -14.65 1.51 28.52
C LYS A 533 -14.11 2.49 27.50
N GLY A 534 -13.11 2.08 26.72
CA GLY A 534 -12.46 2.90 25.69
C GLY A 534 -13.07 2.79 24.29
N CYS A 535 -14.03 1.88 24.05
CA CYS A 535 -14.52 1.56 22.71
C CYS A 535 -15.16 2.76 22.00
N SER A 536 -16.00 3.54 22.67
CA SER A 536 -16.67 4.71 22.04
C SER A 536 -15.65 5.70 21.49
N TYR A 537 -14.63 6.03 22.25
CA TYR A 537 -13.58 6.95 21.85
C TYR A 537 -12.76 6.40 20.67
N LEU A 538 -12.42 5.10 20.68
CA LEU A 538 -11.71 4.47 19.56
C LEU A 538 -12.54 4.44 18.29
N LEU A 539 -13.85 4.19 18.41
CA LEU A 539 -14.77 4.18 17.27
C LEU A 539 -14.98 5.57 16.67
N GLU A 540 -15.02 6.62 17.50
CA GLU A 540 -15.12 8.00 17.00
C GLU A 540 -13.94 8.42 16.12
N GLU A 541 -12.74 7.86 16.34
CA GLU A 541 -11.55 8.13 15.54
C GLU A 541 -11.51 7.34 14.22
N THR A 542 -12.28 6.27 14.07
CA THR A 542 -12.16 5.35 12.91
C THR A 542 -12.39 6.02 11.56
N PRO A 543 -13.32 6.98 11.36
CA PRO A 543 -13.51 7.63 10.07
C PRO A 543 -12.28 8.41 9.59
N GLU A 544 -11.65 9.16 10.50
CA GLU A 544 -10.42 9.91 10.19
C GLU A 544 -9.25 8.94 9.95
N LEU A 545 -9.10 7.95 10.81
CA LEU A 545 -8.05 6.93 10.69
C LEU A 545 -8.16 6.16 9.36
N CYS A 546 -9.34 5.71 8.97
CA CYS A 546 -9.53 5.01 7.70
C CYS A 546 -9.16 5.87 6.49
N ALA A 547 -9.51 7.16 6.51
CA ALA A 547 -9.11 8.09 5.46
C ALA A 547 -7.58 8.28 5.39
N GLU A 548 -6.92 8.42 6.53
CA GLU A 548 -5.46 8.52 6.62
C GLU A 548 -4.78 7.24 6.11
N LEU A 549 -5.26 6.07 6.53
CA LEU A 549 -4.72 4.78 6.12
C LEU A 549 -4.84 4.57 4.61
N ASN A 550 -5.95 4.95 4.00
CA ASN A 550 -6.13 4.86 2.55
C ASN A 550 -5.12 5.76 1.80
N ALA A 551 -4.89 6.98 2.28
CA ALA A 551 -3.89 7.88 1.69
C ALA A 551 -2.46 7.32 1.86
N LEU A 552 -2.13 6.80 3.04
CA LEU A 552 -0.81 6.22 3.34
C LEU A 552 -0.56 4.94 2.55
N GLN A 553 -1.55 4.08 2.38
CA GLN A 553 -1.45 2.87 1.55
C GLN A 553 -1.18 3.21 0.08
N LYS A 554 -1.93 4.19 -0.47
CA LYS A 554 -1.68 4.70 -1.84
C LYS A 554 -0.26 5.22 -1.98
N LYS A 555 0.22 5.96 -0.98
CA LYS A 555 1.58 6.51 -0.94
C LYS A 555 2.64 5.42 -0.90
N THR A 556 2.48 4.41 -0.06
CA THR A 556 3.37 3.24 0.02
C THR A 556 3.47 2.51 -1.32
N ALA A 557 2.34 2.20 -1.95
CA ALA A 557 2.31 1.57 -3.26
C ALA A 557 2.96 2.43 -4.38
N LEU A 558 2.88 3.76 -4.28
CA LEU A 558 3.54 4.67 -5.23
C LEU A 558 5.06 4.66 -5.03
N ILE A 559 5.56 4.60 -3.80
CA ILE A 559 6.99 4.50 -3.48
C ILE A 559 7.58 3.22 -4.08
N GLU A 560 6.98 2.08 -3.80
CA GLU A 560 7.43 0.78 -4.29
C GLU A 560 7.39 0.70 -5.82
N ARG A 561 6.34 1.24 -6.43
CA ARG A 561 6.23 1.31 -7.89
C ARG A 561 7.26 2.23 -8.53
N ASP A 562 7.55 3.39 -7.94
CA ASP A 562 8.56 4.33 -8.43
C ASP A 562 9.94 3.69 -8.40
N PHE A 563 10.28 3.01 -7.29
CA PHE A 563 11.53 2.26 -7.16
C PHE A 563 11.69 1.19 -8.25
N VAL A 564 10.67 0.36 -8.44
CA VAL A 564 10.69 -0.71 -9.46
C VAL A 564 10.86 -0.11 -10.87
N LYS A 565 10.17 0.99 -11.19
CA LYS A 565 10.33 1.68 -12.48
C LYS A 565 11.76 2.17 -12.71
N ARG A 566 12.42 2.72 -11.68
CA ARG A 566 13.82 3.18 -11.76
C ARG A 566 14.75 2.02 -12.02
N LYS A 567 14.57 0.90 -11.29
CA LYS A 567 15.37 -0.31 -11.52
C LYS A 567 15.25 -0.82 -12.95
N PHE A 568 14.05 -0.84 -13.52
CA PHE A 568 13.85 -1.19 -14.92
C PHE A 568 14.43 -0.17 -15.91
N ALA A 569 14.38 1.13 -15.61
CA ALA A 569 15.02 2.12 -16.45
C ALA A 569 16.55 1.97 -16.46
N ARG A 570 17.15 1.63 -15.31
CA ARG A 570 18.60 1.33 -15.24
C ARG A 570 18.97 0.09 -16.03
N LEU A 571 18.21 -0.99 -15.89
CA LEU A 571 18.38 -2.19 -16.70
C LEU A 571 18.31 -1.86 -18.19
N ALA A 572 17.34 -1.03 -18.59
CA ALA A 572 17.17 -0.65 -19.98
C ALA A 572 18.35 0.17 -20.54
N LEU A 573 19.10 0.92 -19.71
CA LEU A 573 20.33 1.59 -20.15
C LEU A 573 21.44 0.59 -20.54
N GLU A 574 21.47 -0.59 -19.93
CA GLU A 574 22.42 -1.67 -20.26
C GLU A 574 21.99 -2.47 -21.51
N LEU A 575 20.71 -2.30 -21.89
CA LEU A 575 20.08 -3.00 -22.99
C LEU A 575 19.81 -2.10 -24.21
N LEU A 576 20.37 -0.89 -24.24
CA LEU A 576 20.20 0.03 -25.37
C LEU A 576 20.63 -0.62 -26.67
N GLU A 577 19.92 -0.29 -27.75
CA GLU A 577 20.12 -0.79 -29.11
C GLU A 577 19.91 -2.32 -29.30
N LYS A 578 19.59 -3.06 -28.23
CA LYS A 578 19.26 -4.49 -28.31
C LYS A 578 17.79 -4.70 -28.65
N GLU A 579 17.53 -5.76 -29.38
CA GLU A 579 16.18 -6.19 -29.79
C GLU A 579 15.68 -7.33 -28.89
N PHE A 580 14.41 -7.28 -28.55
CA PHE A 580 13.76 -8.25 -27.70
C PHE A 580 12.40 -8.66 -28.22
N LEU A 581 12.04 -9.92 -28.00
CA LEU A 581 10.68 -10.37 -28.19
C LEU A 581 9.77 -9.74 -27.12
N GLY A 582 8.67 -9.16 -27.58
CA GLY A 582 7.68 -8.55 -26.72
C GLY A 582 6.24 -8.84 -27.14
N VAL A 583 5.34 -8.47 -26.26
CA VAL A 583 3.89 -8.55 -26.50
C VAL A 583 3.28 -7.16 -26.27
N VAL A 584 2.45 -6.73 -27.18
CA VAL A 584 1.68 -5.49 -27.03
C VAL A 584 0.71 -5.63 -25.86
N LEU A 585 0.89 -4.79 -24.82
CA LEU A 585 0.08 -4.83 -23.61
C LEU A 585 -1.05 -3.80 -23.60
N GLU A 586 -0.85 -2.67 -24.28
CA GLU A 586 -1.80 -1.56 -24.27
C GLU A 586 -1.56 -0.66 -25.49
N VAL A 587 -2.64 -0.21 -26.08
CA VAL A 587 -2.63 0.75 -27.20
C VAL A 587 -3.47 1.95 -26.78
N LYS A 588 -2.85 3.15 -26.75
CA LYS A 588 -3.49 4.45 -26.49
C LYS A 588 -2.82 5.50 -27.36
N ASP A 589 -2.23 6.54 -26.74
CA ASP A 589 -1.42 7.56 -27.42
C ASP A 589 -0.02 7.04 -27.84
N GLY A 590 0.08 5.76 -28.14
CA GLY A 590 1.27 4.97 -28.43
C GLY A 590 1.03 3.51 -28.04
N VAL A 591 2.08 2.70 -28.14
CA VAL A 591 2.05 1.28 -27.83
C VAL A 591 2.91 0.98 -26.61
N VAL A 592 2.41 0.19 -25.68
CA VAL A 592 3.17 -0.33 -24.54
C VAL A 592 3.48 -1.79 -24.80
N VAL A 593 4.76 -2.12 -24.92
CA VAL A 593 5.24 -3.48 -25.13
C VAL A 593 5.84 -4.03 -23.84
N GLY A 594 5.41 -5.23 -23.43
CA GLY A 594 6.03 -5.98 -22.34
C GLY A 594 7.05 -6.96 -22.91
N LEU A 595 8.26 -6.99 -22.38
CA LEU A 595 9.29 -7.92 -22.83
C LEU A 595 9.07 -9.32 -22.25
N LYS A 596 9.38 -10.35 -23.03
CA LYS A 596 9.29 -11.75 -22.58
C LYS A 596 10.47 -12.14 -21.68
N GLU A 597 11.66 -11.74 -22.05
CA GLU A 597 12.90 -12.07 -21.33
C GLU A 597 13.00 -11.30 -20.02
N TRP A 598 12.63 -10.00 -20.03
CA TRP A 598 12.67 -9.12 -18.86
C TRP A 598 11.25 -8.85 -18.35
N VAL A 599 10.71 -9.85 -17.69
CA VAL A 599 9.32 -9.82 -17.21
C VAL A 599 9.07 -8.65 -16.27
N GLY A 600 8.14 -7.78 -16.64
CA GLY A 600 7.83 -6.55 -15.88
C GLY A 600 8.38 -5.27 -16.52
N LEU A 601 9.44 -5.36 -17.33
CA LEU A 601 9.93 -4.24 -18.12
C LEU A 601 8.92 -3.90 -19.22
N LYS A 602 8.57 -2.61 -19.31
CA LYS A 602 7.64 -2.07 -20.29
C LYS A 602 8.33 -1.04 -21.13
N VAL A 603 8.25 -1.20 -22.44
CA VAL A 603 8.80 -0.28 -23.43
C VAL A 603 7.67 0.54 -24.02
N LEU A 604 7.80 1.86 -23.98
CA LEU A 604 6.88 2.81 -24.59
C LEU A 604 7.31 3.04 -26.05
N VAL A 605 6.41 2.83 -26.98
CA VAL A 605 6.67 3.03 -28.41
C VAL A 605 5.74 4.09 -28.97
N LYS A 606 6.32 5.16 -29.53
CA LYS A 606 5.55 6.15 -30.30
C LYS A 606 5.49 5.69 -31.75
N THR A 607 4.28 5.43 -32.24
CA THR A 607 4.09 4.97 -33.62
C THR A 607 2.70 5.36 -34.11
N ASN A 608 2.60 5.61 -35.41
CA ASN A 608 1.33 5.83 -36.11
C ASN A 608 0.76 4.53 -36.69
N LYS A 609 1.50 3.41 -36.60
CA LYS A 609 1.02 2.10 -37.05
C LYS A 609 -0.01 1.57 -36.06
N VAL A 610 -1.07 0.96 -36.59
CA VAL A 610 -2.12 0.32 -35.77
C VAL A 610 -1.63 -1.03 -35.29
N PHE A 611 -1.71 -1.26 -33.99
CA PHE A 611 -1.41 -2.52 -33.32
C PHE A 611 -2.63 -2.99 -32.53
N LYS A 612 -2.72 -4.30 -32.31
CA LYS A 612 -3.72 -4.91 -31.42
C LYS A 612 -3.06 -5.39 -30.13
N PRO A 613 -3.76 -5.38 -29.00
CA PRO A 613 -3.29 -6.10 -27.82
C PRO A 613 -2.94 -7.55 -28.16
N LEU A 614 -1.90 -8.09 -27.52
CA LEU A 614 -1.32 -9.42 -27.71
C LEU A 614 -0.51 -9.62 -29.00
N GLU A 615 -0.46 -8.69 -29.92
CA GLU A 615 0.47 -8.85 -31.06
C GLU A 615 1.88 -9.09 -30.55
N LYS A 616 2.52 -10.13 -31.10
CA LYS A 616 3.93 -10.43 -30.86
C LYS A 616 4.79 -9.53 -31.77
N VAL A 617 5.73 -8.88 -31.17
CA VAL A 617 6.60 -7.91 -31.86
C VAL A 617 8.05 -8.07 -31.44
N CYS A 618 8.98 -7.70 -32.33
CA CYS A 618 10.34 -7.37 -31.93
C CYS A 618 10.39 -5.88 -31.60
N VAL A 619 10.97 -5.54 -30.48
CA VAL A 619 11.15 -4.17 -30.03
C VAL A 619 12.59 -3.90 -29.66
N LYS A 620 13.14 -2.81 -30.19
CA LYS A 620 14.48 -2.31 -29.88
C LYS A 620 14.38 -1.21 -28.84
N ILE A 621 15.17 -1.28 -27.77
CA ILE A 621 15.23 -0.25 -26.73
C ILE A 621 16.11 0.90 -27.26
N THR A 622 15.56 2.10 -27.38
CA THR A 622 16.27 3.27 -27.91
C THR A 622 16.66 4.28 -26.85
N HIS A 623 15.91 4.36 -25.74
CA HIS A 623 16.14 5.35 -24.70
C HIS A 623 15.58 4.90 -23.35
N ALA A 624 16.25 5.29 -22.27
CA ALA A 624 15.74 5.13 -20.92
C ALA A 624 15.94 6.43 -20.12
N ASP A 625 14.86 6.89 -19.48
CA ASP A 625 14.84 8.11 -18.68
C ASP A 625 14.86 7.77 -17.19
N LEU A 626 15.98 8.04 -16.52
CA LEU A 626 16.13 7.81 -15.08
C LEU A 626 15.30 8.78 -14.21
N VAL A 627 14.96 9.96 -14.74
CA VAL A 627 14.14 10.95 -14.00
C VAL A 627 12.70 10.50 -13.92
N LEU A 628 12.15 10.01 -15.03
CA LEU A 628 10.75 9.56 -15.13
C LEU A 628 10.58 8.06 -14.84
N GLY A 629 11.68 7.30 -14.81
CA GLY A 629 11.63 5.83 -14.72
C GLY A 629 10.92 5.22 -15.93
N GLN A 630 11.14 5.75 -17.13
CA GLN A 630 10.49 5.33 -18.37
C GLN A 630 11.49 4.75 -19.36
N VAL A 631 11.04 3.77 -20.12
CA VAL A 631 11.83 3.11 -21.18
C VAL A 631 11.10 3.30 -22.51
N TRP A 632 11.84 3.74 -23.51
CA TRP A 632 11.34 3.99 -24.85
C TRP A 632 12.02 3.08 -25.87
N GLY A 633 11.31 2.78 -26.94
CA GLY A 633 11.83 1.95 -28.02
C GLY A 633 11.04 2.10 -29.31
N GLU A 634 11.43 1.31 -30.28
CA GLU A 634 10.76 1.20 -31.58
C GLU A 634 10.45 -0.26 -31.89
N ILE A 635 9.29 -0.50 -32.50
CA ILE A 635 8.93 -1.83 -33.00
C ILE A 635 9.61 -2.01 -34.35
N THR A 636 10.53 -2.97 -34.42
CA THR A 636 11.30 -3.28 -35.64
C THR A 636 10.56 -4.27 -36.53
N GLU A 637 9.86 -5.25 -35.92
CA GLU A 637 9.16 -6.28 -36.68
C GLU A 637 7.85 -6.71 -36.01
N ARG A 638 6.85 -7.11 -36.81
CA ARG A 638 5.65 -7.82 -36.38
C ARG A 638 5.86 -9.32 -36.62
N ILE A 639 5.74 -10.10 -35.58
CA ILE A 639 5.88 -11.55 -35.69
C ILE A 639 4.52 -12.13 -36.09
N LYS A 640 4.42 -12.58 -37.34
CA LYS A 640 3.25 -13.33 -37.81
C LYS A 640 3.29 -14.73 -37.16
N GLU A 641 2.23 -15.13 -36.49
CA GLU A 641 2.04 -16.53 -36.16
C GLU A 641 1.75 -17.28 -37.47
N HIS A 642 2.64 -18.13 -37.88
CA HIS A 642 2.28 -19.16 -38.85
C HIS A 642 1.24 -20.05 -38.13
N VAL A 643 -0.01 -19.92 -38.54
CA VAL A 643 -1.06 -20.89 -38.18
C VAL A 643 -0.61 -22.23 -38.76
N SER A 644 -0.03 -23.07 -37.92
CA SER A 644 0.20 -24.49 -38.21
C SER A 644 -0.93 -25.32 -37.63
#